data_65c1d93b1ec7b131bc335d3d05642270
#
_entry.id   65c1d93b1ec7b131bc335d3d05642270
#
_cell.length_a   1.000
_cell.length_b   1.000
_cell.length_c   1.000
_cell.angle_alpha   90.00
_cell.angle_beta   90.00
_cell.angle_gamma   90.00
#
_symmetry.space_group_name_H-M   'P 1'
#
loop_
_entity.id
_entity.type
_entity.pdbx_description
1 polymer ?
#
loop_
_entity_poly.entity_id
_entity_poly.type
_entity_poly.pdbx_seq_one_letter_code
_entity_poly.pdbx_strand_id
1 'polypeptide(L)'
;MKEALLPGLLALLLVLSLGGPAHAAVPPPAPGRSLAEALNPDGTLRAGLNGSFDARAFRMQTAPDGRPVFRPAGVAGAGDERWANGFGVRDGVDGYVAAIAQFGVHVYIGGSFTAAGNVPANCLAHWDGTAWSAMGAGVPVNPSGALSVTALAVASNGEVYAGGVFNQIGNVAANNVARWNGTAWNTLGSGPTNGTDGGVRALAVAANGDVYAGGTFGNAGNVAAIGVARWNGAMWSSLGTGTANGIWGGSVWSLALGANGVVYIGGDFLQAGGLLGTSFVAKWSGTAWSGLNNSSVSTGLNAVVYDLAVAPNGDLYACGGFSQAGGAPANYVARWNGTAWNSPGMGGAVSFGYGPRALAIASSGEVYVSGALVTAGTTTNTTVATWNGTAWNLVPGAPSVNKIVTTPAGDLYVGGYFSQAGGVPVNNIARLAGGTWSALGTGVGLGLHGYAGFDVSVQAVVVAPSGLVYVGGAFRLAGGTLANNVACWDGNNWQALGAGPNNGTNATVKALAVAPNGDLYVGGGFTLAGGAVANRVARWNGTAWNALGSGAANGFNYGAVNGLALAPTGELYAGGSFDRAGNNIYANGIAKWDGTAWSAMGTGLGSGGTYSTGEVAAVAVAPNGTVYAGGSFSRSKRGPTDFIARWSGTAWVALATGSYYDVGGPVSALAVAANGDLYVGGDFTLANAVPVNYLARWNGIGWSGIGTATPSGINVAVTTLALGTAGEIYIGTSFRPLAGITVANRIAKWNGTAWSSLGTGLNGLVGALAVGSTGKLYAGGSFTATGDGSKFTARFGIYDPNAPLATTFAKGAPAAQLYPNPAHGTATLHLPAGAPRQPLLLTDALGRPVRRYPAPTSAEAELDLRGLPAGTYVVRCVQLSQRLVVE
;
A
#
# COMPACT_ATOMS: atom_id res chain seq x y z
N MET A 1 -53.20 16.37 19.60
CA MET A 1 -53.45 17.10 20.86
C MET A 1 -52.10 17.48 21.38
N LYS A 2 -51.87 18.71 21.23
CA LYS A 2 -51.44 19.76 22.19
C LYS A 2 -49.97 19.65 22.53
N GLU A 3 -49.20 20.51 21.99
CA GLU A 3 -48.79 21.91 22.37
C GLU A 3 -47.78 21.87 23.51
N ALA A 4 -46.58 22.38 23.29
CA ALA A 4 -46.09 23.77 23.14
C ALA A 4 -45.69 24.40 24.47
N LEU A 5 -44.51 24.90 24.60
CA LEU A 5 -44.16 26.32 24.79
C LEU A 5 -42.84 26.54 25.53
N LEU A 6 -41.96 27.28 24.88
CA LEU A 6 -40.97 28.18 25.54
C LEU A 6 -41.72 29.32 26.25
N PRO A 7 -41.13 30.16 27.14
CA PRO A 7 -39.96 30.96 26.91
C PRO A 7 -39.05 31.30 28.14
N GLY A 8 -37.88 31.81 27.81
CA GLY A 8 -36.98 32.74 28.27
C GLY A 8 -37.10 33.53 29.58
N LEU A 9 -35.96 33.91 30.14
CA LEU A 9 -35.73 35.29 30.60
C LEU A 9 -34.26 35.59 30.92
N LEU A 10 -33.79 36.69 30.40
CA LEU A 10 -32.62 37.46 30.75
C LEU A 10 -32.66 37.89 32.24
N ALA A 11 -31.53 37.85 32.96
CA ALA A 11 -31.28 38.78 34.07
C ALA A 11 -29.78 39.03 34.24
N LEU A 12 -29.46 40.26 34.12
CA LEU A 12 -28.23 41.02 34.37
C LEU A 12 -28.09 41.27 35.89
N LEU A 13 -26.85 41.26 36.45
CA LEU A 13 -26.36 42.04 37.62
C LEU A 13 -24.90 41.76 37.85
N LEU A 14 -24.06 42.66 37.54
CA LEU A 14 -23.38 43.74 38.26
C LEU A 14 -22.54 43.33 39.46
N VAL A 15 -21.21 43.36 39.25
CA VAL A 15 -20.10 43.92 40.05
C VAL A 15 -20.18 43.88 41.58
N LEU A 16 -19.14 43.31 42.15
CA LEU A 16 -18.40 43.95 43.25
C LEU A 16 -16.96 43.39 43.38
N SER A 17 -15.99 44.28 43.24
CA SER A 17 -14.57 44.12 43.42
C SER A 17 -14.23 43.97 44.94
N LEU A 18 -13.43 42.96 45.29
CA LEU A 18 -12.59 43.03 46.46
C LEU A 18 -11.21 42.48 46.11
N GLY A 19 -10.21 43.30 46.28
CA GLY A 19 -8.83 43.02 46.02
C GLY A 19 -8.23 42.03 47.03
N GLY A 20 -7.56 41.03 46.47
CA GLY A 20 -6.57 40.23 47.18
C GLY A 20 -5.18 40.42 46.57
N PRO A 21 -4.11 40.20 47.30
CA PRO A 21 -2.77 40.64 46.93
C PRO A 21 -2.29 39.97 45.64
N ALA A 22 -1.72 40.81 44.76
CA ALA A 22 -1.04 40.36 43.54
C ALA A 22 0.12 39.38 43.90
N HIS A 23 -0.04 38.11 43.56
CA HIS A 23 1.11 37.22 43.47
C HIS A 23 1.92 37.65 42.24
N ALA A 24 3.19 38.01 42.46
CA ALA A 24 4.15 38.27 41.44
C ALA A 24 4.25 37.06 40.51
N ALA A 25 4.01 37.29 39.21
CA ALA A 25 4.18 36.27 38.19
C ALA A 25 5.64 35.83 38.23
N VAL A 26 5.86 34.53 38.50
CA VAL A 26 7.18 33.91 38.33
C VAL A 26 7.51 34.00 36.84
N PRO A 27 8.65 34.55 36.43
CA PRO A 27 9.04 34.64 35.02
C PRO A 27 9.08 33.22 34.43
N PRO A 28 8.66 33.02 33.17
CA PRO A 28 8.71 31.71 32.54
C PRO A 28 10.16 31.19 32.57
N PRO A 29 10.36 29.87 32.80
CA PRO A 29 11.70 29.29 32.77
C PRO A 29 12.34 29.62 31.41
N ALA A 30 13.60 29.97 31.41
CA ALA A 30 14.40 30.27 30.22
C ALA A 30 14.24 29.11 29.21
N PRO A 31 14.13 29.38 27.89
CA PRO A 31 14.00 28.30 26.90
C PRO A 31 15.14 27.31 27.09
N GLY A 32 14.78 26.02 27.23
CA GLY A 32 15.75 24.93 27.38
C GLY A 32 16.80 25.01 26.28
N ARG A 33 18.05 24.74 26.62
CA ARG A 33 19.17 24.72 25.65
C ARG A 33 18.81 23.71 24.55
N SER A 34 19.18 24.02 23.29
CA SER A 34 18.95 23.10 22.18
C SER A 34 19.69 21.80 22.39
N LEU A 35 19.03 20.66 22.09
CA LEU A 35 19.69 19.35 22.15
C LEU A 35 20.93 19.29 21.22
N ALA A 36 20.98 20.09 20.15
CA ALA A 36 22.15 20.21 19.29
C ALA A 36 23.43 20.58 20.05
N GLU A 37 23.32 21.37 21.12
CA GLU A 37 24.47 21.78 21.94
C GLU A 37 25.01 20.65 22.81
N ALA A 38 24.18 19.61 23.06
CA ALA A 38 24.54 18.46 23.88
C ALA A 38 25.01 17.24 23.04
N LEU A 39 25.05 17.36 21.71
CA LEU A 39 25.42 16.25 20.84
C LEU A 39 26.85 16.32 20.35
N ASN A 40 27.48 15.15 20.24
CA ASN A 40 28.68 14.93 19.45
C ASN A 40 28.35 14.97 17.94
N PRO A 41 29.35 15.10 17.04
CA PRO A 41 29.14 15.07 15.61
C PRO A 41 28.46 13.78 15.09
N ASP A 42 28.63 12.69 15.81
CA ASP A 42 27.97 11.39 15.50
C ASP A 42 26.51 11.30 15.99
N GLY A 43 26.03 12.31 16.71
CA GLY A 43 24.67 12.40 17.25
C GLY A 43 24.50 11.74 18.63
N THR A 44 25.55 11.25 19.25
CA THR A 44 25.52 10.77 20.64
C THR A 44 25.55 11.93 21.63
N LEU A 45 25.03 11.72 22.85
CA LEU A 45 25.14 12.72 23.91
C LEU A 45 26.59 12.87 24.40
N ARG A 46 27.03 14.09 24.61
CA ARG A 46 28.32 14.39 25.24
C ARG A 46 28.34 13.93 26.68
N ALA A 47 29.36 13.22 27.09
CA ALA A 47 29.49 12.78 28.46
C ALA A 47 29.67 13.96 29.44
N GLY A 48 29.09 13.87 30.62
CA GLY A 48 29.25 14.86 31.69
C GLY A 48 28.34 16.09 31.59
N LEU A 49 27.41 16.14 30.62
CA LEU A 49 26.42 17.21 30.55
C LEU A 49 25.18 16.88 31.39
N ASN A 50 24.88 17.77 32.33
CA ASN A 50 23.66 17.76 33.12
C ASN A 50 22.76 18.91 32.68
N GLY A 51 21.45 18.65 32.55
CA GLY A 51 20.49 19.69 32.22
C GLY A 51 19.31 19.17 31.37
N SER A 52 18.31 20.01 31.22
CA SER A 52 17.18 19.77 30.32
C SER A 52 17.46 20.38 28.96
N PHE A 53 17.33 19.58 27.90
CA PHE A 53 17.55 20.01 26.53
C PHE A 53 16.29 19.87 25.71
N ASP A 54 16.07 20.83 24.81
CA ASP A 54 14.96 20.77 23.86
C ASP A 54 15.27 19.79 22.71
N ALA A 55 14.62 18.64 22.74
CA ALA A 55 14.78 17.56 21.78
C ALA A 55 13.76 17.58 20.64
N ARG A 56 12.88 18.59 20.54
CA ARG A 56 11.77 18.63 19.58
C ARG A 56 12.22 18.60 18.12
N ALA A 57 13.39 19.12 17.83
CA ALA A 57 14.02 19.10 16.52
C ALA A 57 14.83 17.83 16.23
N PHE A 58 14.76 16.80 17.10
CA PHE A 58 15.57 15.59 16.98
C PHE A 58 14.72 14.33 17.14
N ARG A 59 15.08 13.27 16.41
CA ARG A 59 14.58 11.91 16.59
C ARG A 59 15.68 11.09 17.27
N MET A 60 15.31 10.38 18.33
CA MET A 60 16.21 9.42 18.96
C MET A 60 16.22 8.12 18.14
N GLN A 61 17.39 7.64 17.86
CA GLN A 61 17.67 6.33 17.27
C GLN A 61 18.61 5.59 18.19
N THR A 62 18.57 4.28 18.18
CA THR A 62 19.55 3.47 18.93
C THR A 62 20.64 3.03 17.95
N ALA A 63 21.88 3.38 18.27
CA ALA A 63 23.04 2.93 17.50
C ALA A 63 23.22 1.40 17.62
N PRO A 64 23.97 0.75 16.71
CA PRO A 64 24.19 -0.68 16.76
C PRO A 64 24.83 -1.19 18.07
N ASP A 65 25.50 -0.32 18.79
CA ASP A 65 26.12 -0.58 20.10
C ASP A 65 25.19 -0.33 21.29
N GLY A 66 23.89 -0.07 21.02
CA GLY A 66 22.87 0.16 22.05
C GLY A 66 22.78 1.61 22.57
N ARG A 67 23.66 2.52 22.15
CA ARG A 67 23.65 3.92 22.61
C ARG A 67 22.55 4.73 21.91
N PRO A 68 21.86 5.64 22.60
CA PRO A 68 20.94 6.57 21.97
C PRO A 68 21.71 7.58 21.11
N VAL A 69 21.30 7.71 19.84
CA VAL A 69 21.81 8.70 18.89
C VAL A 69 20.64 9.61 18.52
N PHE A 70 20.86 10.91 18.61
CA PHE A 70 19.88 11.91 18.25
C PHE A 70 20.25 12.50 16.87
N ARG A 71 19.38 12.27 15.91
CA ARG A 71 19.49 12.89 14.58
C ARG A 71 18.50 14.03 14.49
N PRO A 72 18.83 15.13 13.79
CA PRO A 72 17.82 16.13 13.49
C PRO A 72 16.59 15.40 12.95
N ALA A 73 15.43 15.62 13.55
CA ALA A 73 14.19 15.21 12.96
C ALA A 73 14.20 15.85 11.58
N GLY A 74 14.32 15.05 10.52
CA GLY A 74 14.25 15.58 9.18
C GLY A 74 13.02 16.47 9.17
N VAL A 75 13.20 17.75 8.87
CA VAL A 75 12.09 18.71 8.75
C VAL A 75 11.15 18.01 7.78
N ALA A 76 9.93 17.73 8.18
CA ALA A 76 8.89 17.35 7.24
C ALA A 76 9.04 18.35 6.11
N GLY A 77 9.38 17.88 4.89
CA GLY A 77 9.89 18.81 3.88
C GLY A 77 8.90 19.94 3.74
N ALA A 78 9.38 21.19 3.89
CA ALA A 78 8.51 22.37 3.98
C ALA A 78 7.51 22.31 2.82
N GLY A 79 6.22 22.08 3.10
CA GLY A 79 5.18 21.91 2.09
C GLY A 79 4.44 20.56 2.12
N ASP A 80 4.88 19.54 2.88
CA ASP A 80 4.12 18.27 2.98
C ASP A 80 2.79 18.45 3.73
N GLU A 81 2.67 19.46 4.60
CA GLU A 81 1.42 19.85 5.23
C GLU A 81 0.34 20.28 4.23
N ARG A 82 0.71 20.68 3.03
CA ARG A 82 -0.19 21.05 1.94
C ARG A 82 -0.85 19.86 1.24
N TRP A 83 -0.28 18.65 1.44
CA TRP A 83 -0.96 17.42 1.02
C TRP A 83 -2.11 17.09 1.98
N ALA A 84 -3.27 16.80 1.42
CA ALA A 84 -4.44 16.44 2.21
C ALA A 84 -4.23 15.09 2.93
N ASN A 85 -4.72 15.01 4.16
CA ASN A 85 -4.79 13.77 4.93
C ASN A 85 -6.03 12.94 4.54
N GLY A 86 -6.03 11.64 4.88
CA GLY A 86 -7.22 10.80 4.83
C GLY A 86 -7.31 9.87 3.63
N PHE A 87 -6.42 9.97 2.65
CA PHE A 87 -6.41 9.07 1.49
C PHE A 87 -5.65 7.75 1.78
N GLY A 88 -5.71 7.25 3.03
CA GLY A 88 -5.13 5.99 3.45
C GLY A 88 -5.92 4.76 3.02
N VAL A 89 -5.42 3.58 3.41
CA VAL A 89 -6.08 2.30 3.20
C VAL A 89 -7.19 2.12 4.24
N ARG A 90 -8.39 1.77 3.80
CA ARG A 90 -9.47 1.42 4.72
C ARG A 90 -9.31 -0.03 5.16
N ASP A 91 -9.47 -0.31 6.47
CA ASP A 91 -9.72 -1.63 7.05
C ASP A 91 -8.91 -2.79 6.44
N GLY A 92 -7.67 -2.99 6.89
CA GLY A 92 -6.77 -4.03 6.40
C GLY A 92 -5.46 -3.47 5.84
N VAL A 93 -4.93 -4.09 4.80
CA VAL A 93 -3.65 -3.71 4.18
C VAL A 93 -3.77 -3.49 2.68
N ASP A 94 -2.89 -2.66 2.11
CA ASP A 94 -2.91 -2.26 0.71
C ASP A 94 -2.32 -3.31 -0.26
N GLY A 95 -1.87 -4.47 0.24
CA GLY A 95 -1.27 -5.51 -0.57
C GLY A 95 -1.49 -6.92 -0.01
N TYR A 96 -0.77 -7.86 -0.57
CA TYR A 96 -0.90 -9.29 -0.29
C TYR A 96 -0.43 -9.67 1.12
N VAL A 97 -1.26 -10.43 1.86
CA VAL A 97 -0.90 -11.05 3.14
C VAL A 97 -0.48 -12.50 2.92
N ALA A 98 0.80 -12.79 3.21
CA ALA A 98 1.43 -14.10 3.08
C ALA A 98 1.52 -14.87 4.40
N ALA A 99 1.64 -14.14 5.53
CA ALA A 99 1.82 -14.72 6.85
C ALA A 99 0.94 -14.01 7.88
N ILE A 100 0.41 -14.78 8.81
CA ILE A 100 -0.32 -14.28 9.98
C ILE A 100 0.21 -15.06 11.20
N ALA A 101 0.44 -14.36 12.31
CA ALA A 101 0.70 -14.95 13.61
C ALA A 101 -0.11 -14.23 14.68
N GLN A 102 -0.55 -14.95 15.72
CA GLN A 102 -1.46 -14.42 16.74
C GLN A 102 -0.91 -14.71 18.13
N PHE A 103 -1.03 -13.74 19.04
CA PHE A 103 -0.65 -13.89 20.45
C PHE A 103 -1.60 -13.06 21.33
N GLY A 104 -2.41 -13.70 22.13
CA GLY A 104 -3.48 -13.04 22.86
C GLY A 104 -4.47 -12.34 21.93
N VAL A 105 -4.64 -11.05 22.06
CA VAL A 105 -5.47 -10.20 21.17
C VAL A 105 -4.68 -9.64 19.99
N HIS A 106 -3.36 -9.79 20.01
CA HIS A 106 -2.45 -9.23 19.04
C HIS A 106 -2.38 -10.11 17.78
N VAL A 107 -2.48 -9.50 16.60
CA VAL A 107 -2.33 -10.14 15.31
C VAL A 107 -1.18 -9.48 14.56
N TYR A 108 -0.22 -10.26 14.18
CA TYR A 108 0.93 -9.84 13.38
C TYR A 108 0.75 -10.35 11.96
N ILE A 109 0.97 -9.49 11.00
CA ILE A 109 0.85 -9.85 9.58
C ILE A 109 2.13 -9.53 8.82
N GLY A 110 2.45 -10.42 7.89
CA GLY A 110 3.57 -10.28 6.97
C GLY A 110 3.12 -10.50 5.52
N GLY A 111 3.82 -9.85 4.57
CA GLY A 111 3.43 -9.99 3.17
C GLY A 111 4.17 -9.06 2.24
N SER A 112 3.47 -8.64 1.18
CA SER A 112 3.92 -7.61 0.22
C SER A 112 2.90 -6.47 0.24
N PHE A 113 3.02 -5.58 1.19
CA PHE A 113 2.17 -4.40 1.36
C PHE A 113 3.01 -3.22 1.88
N THR A 114 2.49 -2.01 1.75
CA THR A 114 3.17 -0.80 2.21
C THR A 114 2.42 -0.07 3.32
N ALA A 115 1.17 -0.46 3.57
CA ALA A 115 0.31 0.16 4.57
C ALA A 115 -0.62 -0.85 5.24
N ALA A 116 -0.91 -0.60 6.51
CA ALA A 116 -1.96 -1.27 7.28
C ALA A 116 -2.88 -0.20 7.90
N GLY A 117 -4.17 -0.18 7.50
CA GLY A 117 -5.04 0.96 7.81
C GLY A 117 -4.41 2.28 7.33
N ASN A 118 -4.33 3.25 8.22
CA ASN A 118 -3.69 4.55 7.96
C ASN A 118 -2.23 4.61 8.45
N VAL A 119 -1.56 3.46 8.62
CA VAL A 119 -0.19 3.39 9.14
C VAL A 119 0.77 2.90 8.05
N PRO A 120 1.88 3.61 7.77
CA PRO A 120 2.96 3.09 6.95
C PRO A 120 3.50 1.80 7.57
N ALA A 121 3.46 0.69 6.83
CA ALA A 121 3.86 -0.61 7.34
C ALA A 121 4.43 -1.45 6.20
N ASN A 122 5.74 -1.32 5.95
CA ASN A 122 6.41 -2.02 4.87
C ASN A 122 6.54 -3.51 5.18
N CYS A 123 5.70 -4.33 4.54
CA CYS A 123 5.67 -5.80 4.62
C CYS A 123 5.33 -6.39 6.01
N LEU A 124 5.20 -5.58 7.05
CA LEU A 124 4.94 -6.02 8.43
C LEU A 124 4.07 -5.04 9.19
N ALA A 125 3.00 -5.53 9.80
CA ALA A 125 2.13 -4.74 10.65
C ALA A 125 1.62 -5.53 11.86
N HIS A 126 1.25 -4.81 12.90
CA HIS A 126 0.70 -5.34 14.13
C HIS A 126 -0.66 -4.72 14.41
N TRP A 127 -1.66 -5.55 14.64
CA TRP A 127 -3.00 -5.20 15.11
C TRP A 127 -3.10 -5.53 16.59
N ASP A 128 -3.44 -4.56 17.44
CA ASP A 128 -3.52 -4.73 18.90
C ASP A 128 -4.92 -5.12 19.41
N GLY A 129 -5.85 -5.39 18.49
CA GLY A 129 -7.28 -5.61 18.76
C GLY A 129 -8.13 -4.37 18.48
N THR A 130 -7.53 -3.18 18.36
CA THR A 130 -8.21 -1.89 18.15
C THR A 130 -7.60 -1.05 17.05
N ALA A 131 -6.28 -1.09 16.89
CA ALA A 131 -5.53 -0.23 15.96
C ALA A 131 -4.37 -0.96 15.29
N TRP A 132 -4.04 -0.52 14.09
CA TRP A 132 -2.83 -0.93 13.39
C TRP A 132 -1.61 -0.13 13.88
N SER A 133 -0.48 -0.79 13.93
CA SER A 133 0.83 -0.18 14.17
C SER A 133 1.89 -0.81 13.27
N ALA A 134 2.92 -0.04 12.92
CA ALA A 134 4.08 -0.55 12.21
C ALA A 134 5.01 -1.29 13.16
N MET A 135 5.70 -2.29 12.64
CA MET A 135 6.78 -3.00 13.34
C MET A 135 8.13 -2.41 12.92
N GLY A 136 8.46 -1.24 13.48
CA GLY A 136 9.63 -0.46 13.03
C GLY A 136 9.44 0.08 11.60
N ALA A 137 10.54 0.21 10.84
CA ALA A 137 10.46 0.64 9.43
C ALA A 137 10.07 -0.51 8.46
N GLY A 138 9.88 -1.73 8.97
CA GLY A 138 9.56 -2.91 8.16
C GLY A 138 10.69 -3.34 7.23
N VAL A 139 10.37 -4.07 6.16
CA VAL A 139 11.31 -4.44 5.10
C VAL A 139 11.33 -3.33 4.05
N PRO A 140 12.52 -2.79 3.66
CA PRO A 140 12.60 -1.73 2.68
C PRO A 140 11.94 -2.12 1.36
N VAL A 141 11.13 -1.22 0.79
CA VAL A 141 10.48 -1.45 -0.50
C VAL A 141 11.54 -1.46 -1.60
N ASN A 142 11.69 -2.57 -2.29
CA ASN A 142 12.54 -2.67 -3.48
C ASN A 142 11.69 -2.41 -4.74
N PRO A 143 12.12 -1.54 -5.67
CA PRO A 143 11.42 -1.31 -6.93
C PRO A 143 11.18 -2.55 -7.79
N SER A 144 11.99 -3.61 -7.62
CA SER A 144 11.80 -4.90 -8.30
C SER A 144 10.72 -5.80 -7.70
N GLY A 145 10.08 -5.41 -6.58
CA GLY A 145 8.98 -6.16 -5.96
C GLY A 145 9.36 -7.50 -5.32
N ALA A 146 10.65 -7.83 -5.22
CA ALA A 146 11.11 -9.15 -4.80
C ALA A 146 11.20 -9.37 -3.28
N LEU A 147 11.09 -8.31 -2.48
CA LEU A 147 11.22 -8.39 -1.04
C LEU A 147 9.86 -8.59 -0.38
N SER A 148 9.73 -9.62 0.45
CA SER A 148 8.49 -9.93 1.15
C SER A 148 8.75 -10.68 2.46
N VAL A 149 7.79 -10.60 3.38
CA VAL A 149 7.73 -11.45 4.58
C VAL A 149 6.75 -12.57 4.31
N THR A 150 7.25 -13.81 4.31
CA THR A 150 6.50 -15.03 3.95
C THR A 150 6.17 -15.91 5.13
N ALA A 151 6.84 -15.71 6.28
CA ALA A 151 6.64 -16.49 7.48
C ALA A 151 6.67 -15.59 8.73
N LEU A 152 5.80 -15.88 9.68
CA LEU A 152 5.77 -15.28 11.02
C LEU A 152 5.57 -16.36 12.05
N ALA A 153 6.26 -16.24 13.19
CA ALA A 153 6.02 -17.06 14.36
C ALA A 153 6.16 -16.19 15.63
N VAL A 154 5.36 -16.48 16.65
CA VAL A 154 5.40 -15.75 17.93
C VAL A 154 5.81 -16.71 19.03
N ALA A 155 6.78 -16.31 19.83
CA ALA A 155 7.22 -17.03 21.00
C ALA A 155 6.27 -16.83 22.19
N SER A 156 6.34 -17.72 23.18
CA SER A 156 5.51 -17.62 24.41
C SER A 156 5.76 -16.35 25.23
N ASN A 157 6.91 -15.69 25.06
CA ASN A 157 7.25 -14.40 25.67
C ASN A 157 6.75 -13.18 24.86
N GLY A 158 6.05 -13.40 23.72
CA GLY A 158 5.54 -12.34 22.85
C GLY A 158 6.52 -11.83 21.80
N GLU A 159 7.75 -12.32 21.74
CA GLU A 159 8.69 -11.98 20.66
C GLU A 159 8.20 -12.53 19.31
N VAL A 160 8.37 -11.75 18.24
CA VAL A 160 7.92 -12.13 16.90
C VAL A 160 9.12 -12.40 16.00
N TYR A 161 9.12 -13.53 15.35
CA TYR A 161 10.11 -13.90 14.34
C TYR A 161 9.50 -13.72 12.96
N ALA A 162 10.21 -13.01 12.08
CA ALA A 162 9.82 -12.79 10.70
C ALA A 162 10.82 -13.45 9.75
N GLY A 163 10.32 -14.22 8.81
CA GLY A 163 11.09 -14.85 7.75
C GLY A 163 10.59 -14.44 6.37
N GLY A 164 11.47 -14.42 5.38
CA GLY A 164 11.08 -14.00 4.04
C GLY A 164 12.25 -13.98 3.06
N VAL A 165 12.17 -13.05 2.11
CA VAL A 165 13.28 -12.72 1.20
C VAL A 165 13.62 -11.26 1.43
N PHE A 166 14.63 -10.99 2.22
CA PHE A 166 15.13 -9.64 2.52
C PHE A 166 16.58 -9.68 3.05
N ASN A 167 17.30 -8.60 2.90
CA ASN A 167 18.64 -8.39 3.44
C ASN A 167 18.69 -7.33 4.53
N GLN A 168 17.55 -6.66 4.76
CA GLN A 168 17.38 -5.63 5.78
C GLN A 168 15.95 -5.63 6.31
N ILE A 169 15.79 -5.39 7.59
CA ILE A 169 14.50 -5.15 8.25
C ILE A 169 14.63 -4.02 9.26
N GLY A 170 13.77 -3.01 9.17
CA GLY A 170 14.02 -1.77 9.91
C GLY A 170 15.35 -1.15 9.52
N ASN A 171 16.15 -0.84 10.53
CA ASN A 171 17.52 -0.31 10.36
C ASN A 171 18.60 -1.40 10.55
N VAL A 172 18.21 -2.67 10.55
CA VAL A 172 19.08 -3.80 10.85
C VAL A 172 19.37 -4.59 9.59
N ALA A 173 20.64 -4.80 9.27
CA ALA A 173 21.05 -5.75 8.25
C ALA A 173 20.78 -7.17 8.76
N ALA A 174 19.75 -7.82 8.23
CA ALA A 174 19.31 -9.16 8.60
C ALA A 174 18.95 -9.97 7.35
N ASN A 175 19.59 -11.12 7.19
CA ASN A 175 19.41 -11.95 6.01
C ASN A 175 18.25 -12.92 6.20
N ASN A 176 17.12 -12.61 5.56
CA ASN A 176 15.94 -13.48 5.40
C ASN A 176 15.20 -13.88 6.69
N VAL A 177 15.76 -13.60 7.88
CA VAL A 177 15.09 -13.86 9.16
C VAL A 177 15.54 -12.86 10.23
N ALA A 178 14.60 -12.39 11.05
CA ALA A 178 14.86 -11.46 12.14
C ALA A 178 13.88 -11.65 13.30
N ARG A 179 14.23 -11.12 14.48
CA ARG A 179 13.44 -11.15 15.70
C ARG A 179 13.02 -9.74 16.11
N TRP A 180 11.75 -9.54 16.36
CA TRP A 180 11.15 -8.35 16.97
C TRP A 180 10.95 -8.57 18.48
N ASN A 181 11.56 -7.73 19.31
CA ASN A 181 11.48 -7.84 20.78
C ASN A 181 10.40 -6.95 21.40
N GLY A 182 9.45 -6.45 20.59
CA GLY A 182 8.42 -5.49 20.99
C GLY A 182 8.79 -4.03 20.67
N THR A 183 10.06 -3.70 20.51
CA THR A 183 10.53 -2.32 20.26
C THR A 183 11.49 -2.20 19.09
N ALA A 184 12.31 -3.21 18.83
CA ALA A 184 13.34 -3.20 17.80
C ALA A 184 13.52 -4.56 17.13
N TRP A 185 13.95 -4.52 15.87
CA TRP A 185 14.39 -5.71 15.15
C TRP A 185 15.83 -6.10 15.57
N ASN A 186 16.08 -7.40 15.66
CA ASN A 186 17.37 -7.99 16.00
C ASN A 186 17.69 -9.11 15.02
N THR A 187 18.96 -9.30 14.75
CA THR A 187 19.46 -10.42 13.92
C THR A 187 19.44 -11.73 14.70
N LEU A 188 19.38 -12.83 13.96
CA LEU A 188 19.66 -14.16 14.48
C LEU A 188 21.08 -14.56 14.04
N GLY A 189 22.05 -14.22 14.87
CA GLY A 189 23.47 -14.35 14.59
C GLY A 189 24.17 -12.99 14.42
N SER A 190 25.44 -12.99 14.13
CA SER A 190 26.28 -11.79 14.02
C SER A 190 27.03 -11.74 12.69
N GLY A 191 27.43 -10.51 12.30
CA GLY A 191 28.23 -10.28 11.09
C GLY A 191 27.45 -10.49 9.79
N PRO A 192 28.14 -10.61 8.64
CA PRO A 192 27.52 -10.71 7.31
C PRO A 192 26.79 -12.04 7.08
N THR A 193 27.02 -13.05 7.88
CA THR A 193 26.38 -14.38 7.83
C THR A 193 25.22 -14.53 8.81
N ASN A 194 24.71 -13.43 9.40
CA ASN A 194 23.52 -13.51 10.23
C ASN A 194 22.30 -13.99 9.41
N GLY A 195 21.43 -14.81 10.01
CA GLY A 195 20.25 -15.33 9.32
C GLY A 195 20.55 -16.48 8.35
N THR A 196 19.93 -16.49 7.19
CA THR A 196 20.06 -17.54 6.16
C THR A 196 20.53 -16.99 4.81
N ASP A 197 21.21 -17.81 4.00
CA ASP A 197 21.68 -17.41 2.66
C ASP A 197 20.62 -17.47 1.56
N GLY A 198 19.43 -18.00 1.86
CA GLY A 198 18.28 -18.05 0.98
C GLY A 198 16.96 -17.79 1.72
N GLY A 199 15.85 -17.68 0.97
CA GLY A 199 14.54 -17.29 1.50
C GLY A 199 13.98 -18.26 2.55
N VAL A 200 13.42 -17.69 3.62
CA VAL A 200 12.69 -18.43 4.67
C VAL A 200 11.20 -18.41 4.35
N ARG A 201 10.59 -19.62 4.22
CA ARG A 201 9.17 -19.82 3.89
C ARG A 201 8.32 -20.25 5.08
N ALA A 202 8.94 -20.82 6.10
CA ALA A 202 8.26 -21.32 7.30
C ALA A 202 9.08 -21.02 8.54
N LEU A 203 8.42 -20.67 9.63
CA LEU A 203 8.98 -20.48 10.97
C LEU A 203 8.11 -21.19 12.00
N ALA A 204 8.74 -21.80 12.99
CA ALA A 204 8.07 -22.34 14.17
C ALA A 204 8.93 -22.09 15.42
N VAL A 205 8.30 -21.72 16.53
CA VAL A 205 8.99 -21.49 17.81
C VAL A 205 8.54 -22.57 18.79
N ALA A 206 9.49 -23.34 19.31
CA ALA A 206 9.23 -24.37 20.30
C ALA A 206 9.03 -23.77 21.70
N ALA A 207 8.41 -24.52 22.60
CA ALA A 207 8.13 -24.08 23.97
C ALA A 207 9.41 -23.74 24.77
N ASN A 208 10.56 -24.34 24.41
CA ASN A 208 11.86 -24.05 25.01
C ASN A 208 12.55 -22.80 24.42
N GLY A 209 11.89 -22.11 23.47
CA GLY A 209 12.42 -20.91 22.80
C GLY A 209 13.24 -21.17 21.53
N ASP A 210 13.49 -22.43 21.17
CA ASP A 210 14.14 -22.76 19.90
C ASP A 210 13.30 -22.33 18.71
N VAL A 211 13.94 -21.72 17.70
CA VAL A 211 13.29 -21.31 16.45
C VAL A 211 13.73 -22.21 15.31
N TYR A 212 12.78 -22.82 14.66
CA TYR A 212 13.01 -23.59 13.45
C TYR A 212 12.65 -22.76 12.23
N ALA A 213 13.58 -22.68 11.26
CA ALA A 213 13.40 -22.01 9.99
C ALA A 213 13.44 -23.03 8.85
N GLY A 214 12.46 -22.97 7.94
CA GLY A 214 12.38 -23.77 6.74
C GLY A 214 12.34 -22.90 5.48
N GLY A 215 12.94 -23.35 4.37
CA GLY A 215 12.96 -22.55 3.16
C GLY A 215 13.82 -23.09 2.03
N THR A 216 14.45 -22.17 1.28
CA THR A 216 15.27 -22.45 0.09
C THR A 216 16.77 -22.18 0.31
N PHE A 217 17.23 -22.13 1.52
CA PHE A 217 18.61 -21.81 1.89
C PHE A 217 19.50 -23.06 1.97
N GLY A 218 20.80 -22.85 1.79
CA GLY A 218 21.85 -23.89 1.99
C GLY A 218 22.54 -23.76 3.34
N ASN A 219 22.62 -22.52 3.87
CA ASN A 219 23.32 -22.20 5.11
C ASN A 219 22.44 -21.34 6.03
N ALA A 220 22.58 -21.57 7.34
CA ALA A 220 22.07 -20.71 8.38
C ALA A 220 23.23 -20.25 9.28
N GLY A 221 23.48 -18.93 9.35
CA GLY A 221 24.75 -18.45 9.92
C GLY A 221 25.94 -19.00 9.13
N ASN A 222 26.91 -19.55 9.87
CA ASN A 222 28.09 -20.23 9.33
C ASN A 222 27.92 -21.77 9.25
N VAL A 223 26.69 -22.25 9.41
CA VAL A 223 26.40 -23.69 9.47
C VAL A 223 25.73 -24.14 8.18
N ALA A 224 26.26 -25.16 7.53
CA ALA A 224 25.55 -25.84 6.45
C ALA A 224 24.28 -26.48 7.01
N ALA A 225 23.11 -26.00 6.54
CA ALA A 225 21.79 -26.43 7.02
C ALA A 225 20.80 -26.35 5.86
N ILE A 226 20.75 -27.41 5.05
CA ILE A 226 20.07 -27.44 3.78
C ILE A 226 18.55 -27.43 3.99
N GLY A 227 17.90 -26.28 3.67
CA GLY A 227 16.45 -26.09 3.68
C GLY A 227 15.79 -26.06 5.05
N VAL A 228 16.47 -26.46 6.14
CA VAL A 228 15.93 -26.39 7.50
C VAL A 228 17.02 -26.21 8.54
N ALA A 229 16.82 -25.31 9.50
CA ALA A 229 17.77 -24.98 10.54
C ALA A 229 17.09 -24.70 11.89
N ARG A 230 17.83 -24.86 13.00
CA ARG A 230 17.40 -24.49 14.35
C ARG A 230 18.28 -23.39 14.91
N TRP A 231 17.64 -22.35 15.45
CA TRP A 231 18.24 -21.29 16.26
C TRP A 231 17.92 -21.50 17.72
N ASN A 232 18.91 -21.63 18.61
CA ASN A 232 18.72 -21.89 20.04
C ASN A 232 18.79 -20.62 20.92
N GLY A 233 18.67 -19.45 20.33
CA GLY A 233 18.83 -18.17 21.03
C GLY A 233 20.25 -17.58 20.93
N ALA A 234 21.26 -18.40 20.61
CA ALA A 234 22.66 -18.01 20.52
C ALA A 234 23.32 -18.37 19.19
N MET A 235 23.03 -19.54 18.64
CA MET A 235 23.65 -20.05 17.42
C MET A 235 22.70 -20.88 16.58
N TRP A 236 22.97 -20.90 15.28
CA TRP A 236 22.32 -21.79 14.32
C TRP A 236 22.91 -23.20 14.40
N SER A 237 22.07 -24.18 14.17
CA SER A 237 22.46 -25.58 14.00
C SER A 237 21.64 -26.24 12.90
N SER A 238 22.26 -27.23 12.23
CA SER A 238 21.58 -28.10 11.28
C SER A 238 20.68 -29.11 11.97
N LEU A 239 19.72 -29.66 11.26
CA LEU A 239 18.98 -30.86 11.67
C LEU A 239 19.60 -32.08 10.97
N GLY A 240 20.52 -32.73 11.64
CA GLY A 240 21.37 -33.82 11.13
C GLY A 240 22.79 -33.39 10.81
N THR A 241 23.64 -34.35 10.46
CA THR A 241 25.06 -34.14 10.16
C THR A 241 25.48 -34.90 8.91
N GLY A 242 26.51 -34.43 8.20
CA GLY A 242 27.02 -35.07 7.00
C GLY A 242 25.94 -35.21 5.92
N THR A 243 25.79 -36.41 5.36
CA THR A 243 24.78 -36.76 4.35
C THR A 243 23.34 -36.75 4.89
N ALA A 244 23.15 -36.78 6.22
CA ALA A 244 21.87 -36.70 6.89
C ALA A 244 21.46 -35.24 7.25
N ASN A 245 22.17 -34.22 6.75
CA ASN A 245 21.90 -32.82 7.04
C ASN A 245 20.78 -32.25 6.17
N GLY A 246 19.64 -31.89 6.80
CA GLY A 246 18.56 -31.19 6.16
C GLY A 246 17.80 -31.97 5.08
N ILE A 247 17.46 -31.28 3.98
CA ILE A 247 16.67 -31.82 2.87
C ILE A 247 17.48 -31.87 1.56
N TRP A 248 17.01 -32.66 0.60
CA TRP A 248 17.55 -32.72 -0.75
C TRP A 248 16.45 -32.62 -1.80
N GLY A 249 16.70 -31.86 -2.90
CA GLY A 249 15.87 -31.83 -4.09
C GLY A 249 14.58 -30.99 -3.97
N GLY A 250 14.62 -29.86 -3.25
CA GLY A 250 13.47 -28.96 -3.12
C GLY A 250 13.58 -28.00 -1.95
N SER A 251 12.44 -27.62 -1.38
CA SER A 251 12.32 -26.60 -0.33
C SER A 251 11.38 -27.06 0.78
N VAL A 252 11.55 -26.51 1.98
CA VAL A 252 10.56 -26.62 3.06
C VAL A 252 9.56 -25.46 2.94
N TRP A 253 8.29 -25.80 2.83
CA TRP A 253 7.18 -24.85 2.70
C TRP A 253 6.43 -24.61 4.02
N SER A 254 6.38 -25.64 4.88
CA SER A 254 5.70 -25.57 6.16
C SER A 254 6.46 -26.35 7.24
N LEU A 255 6.33 -25.88 8.48
CA LEU A 255 6.85 -26.45 9.71
C LEU A 255 5.73 -26.60 10.73
N ALA A 256 5.65 -27.74 11.39
CA ALA A 256 4.76 -27.95 12.52
C ALA A 256 5.50 -28.63 13.68
N LEU A 257 5.22 -28.19 14.90
CA LEU A 257 5.85 -28.74 16.10
C LEU A 257 4.89 -29.71 16.79
N GLY A 258 5.35 -30.94 16.98
CA GLY A 258 4.69 -31.96 17.77
C GLY A 258 5.10 -31.94 19.23
N ALA A 259 4.46 -32.78 20.03
CA ALA A 259 4.88 -33.03 21.42
C ALA A 259 6.33 -33.52 21.50
N ASN A 260 6.99 -33.29 22.64
CA ASN A 260 8.34 -33.75 22.93
C ASN A 260 9.44 -33.28 21.96
N GLY A 261 9.24 -32.11 21.33
CA GLY A 261 10.24 -31.47 20.46
C GLY A 261 10.34 -32.07 19.05
N VAL A 262 9.38 -32.87 18.64
CA VAL A 262 9.31 -33.41 17.28
C VAL A 262 9.01 -32.26 16.30
N VAL A 263 9.79 -32.19 15.22
CA VAL A 263 9.59 -31.21 14.15
C VAL A 263 9.12 -31.90 12.88
N TYR A 264 7.94 -31.55 12.41
CA TYR A 264 7.45 -31.99 11.11
C TYR A 264 7.76 -30.94 10.05
N ILE A 265 8.25 -31.39 8.89
CA ILE A 265 8.48 -30.54 7.72
C ILE A 265 7.66 -31.01 6.54
N GLY A 266 7.10 -30.08 5.78
CA GLY A 266 6.36 -30.29 4.54
C GLY A 266 6.93 -29.43 3.42
N GLY A 267 6.90 -29.92 2.17
CA GLY A 267 7.43 -29.17 1.05
C GLY A 267 7.40 -29.92 -0.27
N ASP A 268 8.27 -29.52 -1.18
CA ASP A 268 8.50 -30.17 -2.48
C ASP A 268 9.84 -30.95 -2.55
N PHE A 269 10.46 -31.18 -1.40
CA PHE A 269 11.73 -31.92 -1.29
C PHE A 269 11.55 -33.41 -1.55
N LEU A 270 12.62 -34.04 -2.04
CA LEU A 270 12.62 -35.47 -2.39
C LEU A 270 13.11 -36.35 -1.24
N GLN A 271 13.97 -35.84 -0.36
CA GLN A 271 14.51 -36.58 0.81
C GLN A 271 14.78 -35.63 1.98
N ALA A 272 14.66 -36.15 3.19
CA ALA A 272 15.14 -35.51 4.42
C ALA A 272 16.12 -36.46 5.11
N GLY A 273 17.28 -35.95 5.53
CA GLY A 273 18.34 -36.72 6.17
C GLY A 273 18.94 -37.82 5.28
N GLY A 274 18.85 -37.66 3.94
CA GLY A 274 19.34 -38.70 3.02
C GLY A 274 18.51 -39.98 2.99
N LEU A 275 17.35 -40.02 3.63
CA LEU A 275 16.54 -41.24 3.79
C LEU A 275 15.47 -41.34 2.67
N LEU A 276 15.36 -42.53 2.10
CA LEU A 276 14.26 -42.89 1.21
C LEU A 276 12.92 -42.89 1.98
N GLY A 277 11.82 -42.54 1.31
CA GLY A 277 10.48 -42.51 1.93
C GLY A 277 10.22 -41.31 2.83
N THR A 278 11.02 -40.28 2.71
CA THR A 278 10.82 -38.98 3.40
C THR A 278 10.39 -37.87 2.44
N SER A 279 10.00 -38.18 1.22
CA SER A 279 9.60 -37.20 0.20
C SER A 279 8.37 -36.43 0.64
N PHE A 280 8.38 -35.10 0.39
CA PHE A 280 7.31 -34.13 0.64
C PHE A 280 6.91 -33.92 2.11
N VAL A 281 7.11 -34.91 2.99
CA VAL A 281 6.84 -34.81 4.41
C VAL A 281 7.80 -35.70 5.21
N ALA A 282 8.39 -35.15 6.28
CA ALA A 282 9.29 -35.89 7.18
C ALA A 282 9.18 -35.37 8.60
N LYS A 283 9.67 -36.13 9.56
CA LYS A 283 9.80 -35.69 10.95
C LYS A 283 11.23 -35.83 11.46
N TRP A 284 11.62 -34.85 12.27
CA TRP A 284 12.86 -34.82 13.05
C TRP A 284 12.53 -35.06 14.51
N SER A 285 13.14 -36.08 15.13
CA SER A 285 12.90 -36.47 16.52
C SER A 285 13.70 -35.69 17.56
N GLY A 286 14.53 -34.74 17.12
CA GLY A 286 15.57 -34.11 17.92
C GLY A 286 16.96 -34.68 17.67
N THR A 287 17.03 -35.92 17.18
CA THR A 287 18.31 -36.65 16.93
C THR A 287 18.37 -37.30 15.55
N ALA A 288 17.24 -37.68 14.97
CA ALA A 288 17.19 -38.41 13.70
C ALA A 288 15.97 -38.02 12.84
N TRP A 289 16.17 -38.05 11.52
CA TRP A 289 15.12 -37.98 10.54
C TRP A 289 14.37 -39.30 10.38
N SER A 290 13.09 -39.23 10.08
CA SER A 290 12.29 -40.41 9.69
C SER A 290 11.10 -39.99 8.80
N GLY A 291 10.65 -40.91 7.95
CA GLY A 291 9.42 -40.77 7.18
C GLY A 291 8.17 -40.95 8.04
N LEU A 292 7.03 -40.56 7.50
CA LEU A 292 5.69 -40.85 8.04
C LEU A 292 5.03 -41.92 7.17
N ASN A 293 5.46 -43.17 7.35
CA ASN A 293 5.00 -44.31 6.57
C ASN A 293 5.02 -45.61 7.42
N ASN A 294 4.11 -46.54 7.10
CA ASN A 294 3.95 -47.78 7.89
C ASN A 294 4.78 -48.95 7.40
N SER A 295 5.45 -48.81 6.26
CA SER A 295 6.23 -49.90 5.67
C SER A 295 7.36 -49.34 4.78
N SER A 296 8.33 -50.18 4.53
CA SER A 296 9.46 -49.90 3.64
C SER A 296 9.08 -49.67 2.17
N VAL A 297 7.81 -49.84 1.81
CA VAL A 297 7.31 -49.78 0.41
C VAL A 297 6.23 -48.70 0.18
N SER A 298 5.60 -48.18 1.23
CA SER A 298 4.57 -47.14 1.04
C SER A 298 5.20 -45.76 1.17
N THR A 299 5.04 -44.97 0.13
CA THR A 299 5.39 -43.54 0.11
C THR A 299 4.43 -42.77 1.04
N GLY A 300 4.91 -41.81 1.82
CA GLY A 300 4.10 -40.97 2.69
C GLY A 300 3.00 -40.24 1.89
N LEU A 301 3.32 -39.09 1.34
CA LEU A 301 2.48 -38.32 0.40
C LEU A 301 3.11 -38.38 -0.99
N ASN A 302 2.31 -38.31 -2.04
CA ASN A 302 2.79 -38.47 -3.43
C ASN A 302 3.10 -37.16 -4.17
N ALA A 303 2.89 -36.00 -3.54
CA ALA A 303 3.22 -34.70 -4.11
C ALA A 303 3.40 -33.62 -3.01
N VAL A 304 3.67 -32.39 -3.43
CA VAL A 304 4.01 -31.24 -2.60
C VAL A 304 3.02 -31.02 -1.45
N VAL A 305 3.57 -30.72 -0.28
CA VAL A 305 2.84 -30.29 0.91
C VAL A 305 3.00 -28.78 1.06
N TYR A 306 1.90 -28.07 1.06
CA TYR A 306 1.88 -26.61 1.21
C TYR A 306 1.78 -26.16 2.66
N ASP A 307 1.00 -26.87 3.49
CA ASP A 307 0.87 -26.51 4.90
C ASP A 307 0.66 -27.74 5.80
N LEU A 308 1.13 -27.63 7.04
CA LEU A 308 1.08 -28.62 8.10
C LEU A 308 0.57 -28.00 9.39
N ALA A 309 -0.23 -28.73 10.15
CA ALA A 309 -0.56 -28.38 11.54
C ALA A 309 -0.74 -29.62 12.41
N VAL A 310 -0.36 -29.50 13.67
CA VAL A 310 -0.54 -30.57 14.69
C VAL A 310 -1.78 -30.22 15.52
N ALA A 311 -2.71 -31.15 15.61
CA ALA A 311 -3.92 -31.04 16.40
C ALA A 311 -3.64 -31.22 17.90
N PRO A 312 -4.53 -30.74 18.80
CA PRO A 312 -4.35 -30.90 20.24
C PRO A 312 -4.22 -32.36 20.71
N ASN A 313 -4.77 -33.30 19.96
CA ASN A 313 -4.68 -34.74 20.22
C ASN A 313 -3.36 -35.37 19.70
N GLY A 314 -2.49 -34.58 19.08
CA GLY A 314 -1.20 -35.00 18.54
C GLY A 314 -1.23 -35.44 17.07
N ASP A 315 -2.37 -35.51 16.41
CA ASP A 315 -2.47 -35.84 15.00
C ASP A 315 -1.86 -34.72 14.13
N LEU A 316 -1.13 -35.11 13.09
CA LEU A 316 -0.64 -34.17 12.08
C LEU A 316 -1.59 -34.12 10.89
N TYR A 317 -2.02 -32.93 10.54
CA TYR A 317 -2.75 -32.70 9.31
C TYR A 317 -1.82 -32.07 8.27
N ALA A 318 -1.98 -32.50 7.01
CA ALA A 318 -1.27 -31.99 5.84
C ALA A 318 -2.25 -31.59 4.76
N CYS A 319 -1.98 -30.47 4.07
CA CYS A 319 -2.67 -30.09 2.85
C CYS A 319 -1.66 -29.74 1.74
N GLY A 320 -2.08 -29.95 0.47
CA GLY A 320 -1.14 -29.74 -0.64
C GLY A 320 -1.63 -30.26 -1.98
N GLY A 321 -0.69 -30.48 -2.91
CA GLY A 321 -0.98 -30.97 -4.26
C GLY A 321 -1.12 -32.48 -4.40
N PHE A 322 -1.06 -33.23 -3.30
CA PHE A 322 -1.04 -34.70 -3.31
C PHE A 322 -2.45 -35.30 -3.48
N SER A 323 -2.52 -36.41 -4.21
CA SER A 323 -3.73 -37.19 -4.41
C SER A 323 -3.74 -38.53 -3.65
N GLN A 324 -2.61 -38.90 -3.02
CA GLN A 324 -2.45 -40.12 -2.23
C GLN A 324 -1.71 -39.85 -0.93
N ALA A 325 -2.11 -40.56 0.14
CA ALA A 325 -1.46 -40.55 1.45
C ALA A 325 -1.35 -41.97 1.96
N GLY A 326 -0.13 -42.43 2.27
CA GLY A 326 0.14 -43.81 2.72
C GLY A 326 -0.29 -44.90 1.70
N GLY A 327 -0.26 -44.58 0.40
CA GLY A 327 -0.71 -45.46 -0.68
C GLY A 327 -2.23 -45.49 -0.92
N ALA A 328 -3.04 -44.84 -0.07
CA ALA A 328 -4.48 -44.71 -0.25
C ALA A 328 -4.86 -43.35 -0.91
N PRO A 329 -5.97 -43.28 -1.67
CA PRO A 329 -6.44 -41.99 -2.22
C PRO A 329 -6.66 -40.96 -1.12
N ALA A 330 -6.21 -39.73 -1.37
CA ALA A 330 -6.42 -38.59 -0.51
C ALA A 330 -6.85 -37.40 -1.38
N ASN A 331 -7.85 -36.64 -0.92
CA ASN A 331 -8.37 -35.47 -1.64
C ASN A 331 -7.65 -34.20 -1.18
N TYR A 332 -6.33 -34.15 -1.43
CA TYR A 332 -5.45 -33.01 -1.10
C TYR A 332 -5.32 -32.64 0.39
N VAL A 333 -6.01 -33.42 1.27
CA VAL A 333 -5.90 -33.27 2.73
C VAL A 333 -5.74 -34.65 3.35
N ALA A 334 -4.78 -34.79 4.27
CA ALA A 334 -4.51 -36.04 4.95
C ALA A 334 -4.21 -35.83 6.44
N ARG A 335 -4.54 -36.80 7.26
CA ARG A 335 -4.29 -36.87 8.70
C ARG A 335 -3.38 -38.04 9.01
N TRP A 336 -2.28 -37.80 9.69
CA TRP A 336 -1.38 -38.79 10.29
C TRP A 336 -1.68 -38.92 11.77
N ASN A 337 -2.10 -40.10 12.22
CA ASN A 337 -2.47 -40.38 13.62
C ASN A 337 -1.32 -40.93 14.48
N GLY A 338 -0.09 -40.78 14.02
CA GLY A 338 1.09 -41.38 14.66
C GLY A 338 1.51 -42.70 14.07
N THR A 339 0.61 -43.46 13.44
CA THR A 339 0.86 -44.80 12.88
C THR A 339 0.46 -44.93 11.42
N ALA A 340 -0.57 -44.24 10.96
CA ALA A 340 -1.11 -44.35 9.61
C ALA A 340 -1.66 -43.03 9.07
N TRP A 341 -1.54 -42.84 7.76
CA TRP A 341 -2.24 -41.80 7.04
C TRP A 341 -3.72 -42.16 6.83
N ASN A 342 -4.59 -41.21 7.04
CA ASN A 342 -6.02 -41.30 6.80
C ASN A 342 -6.49 -40.06 6.04
N SER A 343 -7.48 -40.16 5.17
CA SER A 343 -8.04 -39.05 4.46
C SER A 343 -9.35 -38.61 5.12
N PRO A 344 -9.44 -37.39 5.69
CA PRO A 344 -10.67 -36.89 6.29
C PRO A 344 -11.78 -36.75 5.24
N GLY A 345 -12.91 -37.46 5.42
CA GLY A 345 -14.13 -37.25 4.65
C GLY A 345 -14.08 -37.61 3.16
N MET A 346 -13.35 -38.66 2.79
CA MET A 346 -13.39 -39.22 1.43
C MET A 346 -14.82 -39.64 1.10
N GLY A 347 -15.41 -39.04 0.04
CA GLY A 347 -16.75 -39.38 -0.45
C GLY A 347 -17.88 -38.44 0.01
N GLY A 348 -17.57 -37.30 0.69
CA GLY A 348 -18.53 -36.29 1.04
C GLY A 348 -18.89 -35.34 -0.13
N ALA A 349 -19.88 -34.48 0.12
CA ALA A 349 -20.39 -33.53 -0.87
C ALA A 349 -19.39 -32.42 -1.26
N VAL A 350 -18.21 -32.35 -0.60
CA VAL A 350 -17.18 -31.33 -0.82
C VAL A 350 -15.93 -31.97 -1.42
N SER A 351 -15.47 -31.46 -2.55
CA SER A 351 -14.19 -31.82 -3.17
C SER A 351 -13.34 -30.60 -3.43
N PHE A 352 -12.00 -30.74 -3.37
CA PHE A 352 -11.08 -29.66 -3.71
C PHE A 352 -10.74 -29.70 -5.20
N GLY A 353 -10.90 -28.57 -5.91
CA GLY A 353 -10.59 -28.47 -7.33
C GLY A 353 -9.09 -28.48 -7.63
N TYR A 354 -8.27 -28.03 -6.65
CA TYR A 354 -6.80 -28.11 -6.63
C TYR A 354 -6.28 -28.00 -5.19
N GLY A 355 -5.00 -28.33 -5.00
CA GLY A 355 -4.39 -28.43 -3.67
C GLY A 355 -4.56 -27.19 -2.79
N PRO A 356 -5.13 -27.34 -1.60
CA PRO A 356 -5.26 -26.28 -0.60
C PRO A 356 -3.91 -25.75 -0.18
N ARG A 357 -3.85 -24.43 0.12
CA ARG A 357 -2.59 -23.73 0.43
C ARG A 357 -2.41 -23.38 1.90
N ALA A 358 -3.48 -23.37 2.69
CA ALA A 358 -3.43 -23.04 4.09
C ALA A 358 -4.28 -24.00 4.93
N LEU A 359 -3.78 -24.30 6.10
CA LEU A 359 -4.41 -25.17 7.07
C LEU A 359 -4.24 -24.57 8.47
N ALA A 360 -5.31 -24.58 9.27
CA ALA A 360 -5.27 -24.22 10.68
C ALA A 360 -6.17 -25.14 11.49
N ILE A 361 -5.85 -25.38 12.76
CA ILE A 361 -6.62 -26.22 13.65
C ILE A 361 -7.02 -25.41 14.88
N ALA A 362 -8.31 -25.34 15.17
CA ALA A 362 -8.82 -24.71 16.37
C ALA A 362 -8.50 -25.54 17.62
N SER A 363 -8.57 -24.92 18.79
CA SER A 363 -8.42 -25.59 20.08
C SER A 363 -9.49 -26.66 20.31
N SER A 364 -10.65 -26.57 19.63
CA SER A 364 -11.71 -27.59 19.59
C SER A 364 -11.32 -28.85 18.80
N GLY A 365 -10.23 -28.80 18.03
CA GLY A 365 -9.83 -29.85 17.08
C GLY A 365 -10.46 -29.70 15.69
N GLU A 366 -11.28 -28.69 15.45
CA GLU A 366 -11.84 -28.39 14.13
C GLU A 366 -10.73 -27.94 13.18
N VAL A 367 -10.70 -28.48 11.96
CA VAL A 367 -9.64 -28.23 10.97
C VAL A 367 -10.18 -27.32 9.87
N TYR A 368 -9.54 -26.18 9.66
CA TYR A 368 -9.85 -25.23 8.59
C TYR A 368 -8.86 -25.39 7.45
N VAL A 369 -9.37 -25.43 6.22
CA VAL A 369 -8.53 -25.59 5.02
C VAL A 369 -8.97 -24.61 3.94
N SER A 370 -8.01 -23.91 3.32
CA SER A 370 -8.26 -23.05 2.16
C SER A 370 -8.18 -23.84 0.85
N GLY A 371 -8.97 -23.46 -0.16
CA GLY A 371 -8.88 -24.08 -1.50
C GLY A 371 -10.12 -23.80 -2.33
N ALA A 372 -10.06 -24.14 -3.62
CA ALA A 372 -11.25 -24.09 -4.47
C ALA A 372 -12.13 -25.32 -4.17
N LEU A 373 -13.28 -25.06 -3.59
CA LEU A 373 -14.23 -26.10 -3.17
C LEU A 373 -15.31 -26.26 -4.21
N VAL A 374 -15.55 -27.49 -4.62
CA VAL A 374 -16.64 -27.87 -5.54
C VAL A 374 -17.63 -28.72 -4.75
N THR A 375 -18.84 -28.22 -4.58
CA THR A 375 -19.96 -29.05 -4.10
C THR A 375 -20.69 -29.69 -5.28
N ALA A 376 -21.05 -30.96 -5.15
CA ALA A 376 -21.80 -31.66 -6.20
C ALA A 376 -23.11 -30.90 -6.54
N GLY A 377 -23.18 -30.43 -7.79
CA GLY A 377 -24.36 -29.71 -8.33
C GLY A 377 -24.36 -28.18 -8.16
N THR A 378 -23.34 -27.56 -7.57
CA THR A 378 -23.25 -26.09 -7.48
C THR A 378 -21.82 -25.59 -7.77
N THR A 379 -21.69 -24.55 -8.59
CA THR A 379 -20.41 -23.78 -8.76
C THR A 379 -20.31 -22.70 -7.67
N THR A 380 -20.28 -23.08 -6.39
CA THR A 380 -20.05 -22.12 -5.33
C THR A 380 -18.54 -21.90 -5.16
N ASN A 381 -18.07 -20.69 -5.44
CA ASN A 381 -16.68 -20.26 -5.22
C ASN A 381 -16.39 -20.03 -3.72
N THR A 382 -16.71 -21.00 -2.86
CA THR A 382 -16.33 -20.93 -1.45
C THR A 382 -14.89 -21.43 -1.31
N THR A 383 -14.07 -20.67 -0.62
CA THR A 383 -12.60 -20.90 -0.61
C THR A 383 -12.08 -21.42 0.72
N VAL A 384 -12.92 -21.60 1.73
CA VAL A 384 -12.55 -22.19 3.03
C VAL A 384 -13.60 -23.22 3.44
N ALA A 385 -13.12 -24.41 3.86
CA ALA A 385 -13.93 -25.45 4.48
C ALA A 385 -13.44 -25.77 5.88
N THR A 386 -14.33 -26.32 6.71
CA THR A 386 -14.01 -26.87 8.03
C THR A 386 -14.33 -28.36 8.09
N TRP A 387 -13.47 -29.12 8.76
CA TRP A 387 -13.66 -30.52 9.13
C TRP A 387 -13.92 -30.62 10.62
N ASN A 388 -15.11 -31.07 11.02
CA ASN A 388 -15.52 -31.20 12.43
C ASN A 388 -15.24 -32.59 13.05
N GLY A 389 -14.47 -33.42 12.37
CA GLY A 389 -14.21 -34.81 12.77
C GLY A 389 -15.10 -35.84 12.03
N THR A 390 -16.23 -35.42 11.47
CA THR A 390 -17.19 -36.30 10.79
C THR A 390 -17.56 -35.85 9.38
N ALA A 391 -17.64 -34.54 9.14
CA ALA A 391 -18.06 -33.96 7.86
C ALA A 391 -17.31 -32.68 7.53
N TRP A 392 -17.15 -32.39 6.24
CA TRP A 392 -16.73 -31.11 5.71
C TRP A 392 -17.90 -30.14 5.60
N ASN A 393 -17.73 -28.95 6.12
CA ASN A 393 -18.66 -27.84 6.03
C ASN A 393 -18.01 -26.65 5.34
N LEU A 394 -18.77 -25.89 4.54
CA LEU A 394 -18.30 -24.67 3.92
C LEU A 394 -18.36 -23.50 4.91
N VAL A 395 -17.34 -22.65 4.91
CA VAL A 395 -17.38 -21.37 5.63
C VAL A 395 -18.05 -20.32 4.74
N PRO A 396 -19.29 -19.87 5.07
CA PRO A 396 -20.03 -18.97 4.19
C PRO A 396 -19.32 -17.65 3.99
N GLY A 397 -19.29 -17.15 2.74
CA GLY A 397 -18.71 -15.85 2.40
C GLY A 397 -17.20 -15.76 2.54
N ALA A 398 -16.49 -16.88 2.75
CA ALA A 398 -15.05 -16.87 2.84
C ALA A 398 -14.41 -16.39 1.52
N PRO A 399 -13.42 -15.46 1.58
CA PRO A 399 -12.70 -14.96 0.40
C PRO A 399 -11.61 -15.95 -0.06
N SER A 400 -10.91 -15.60 -1.14
CA SER A 400 -9.73 -16.35 -1.57
C SER A 400 -8.58 -16.17 -0.57
N VAL A 401 -8.18 -17.26 0.09
CA VAL A 401 -7.33 -17.26 1.27
C VAL A 401 -6.02 -18.00 1.03
N ASN A 402 -4.91 -17.38 1.43
CA ASN A 402 -3.56 -17.99 1.38
C ASN A 402 -2.99 -18.33 2.76
N LYS A 403 -3.53 -17.72 3.82
CA LYS A 403 -3.16 -18.03 5.21
C LYS A 403 -4.38 -17.99 6.12
N ILE A 404 -4.46 -18.96 7.01
CA ILE A 404 -5.51 -19.10 8.02
C ILE A 404 -4.85 -19.22 9.39
N VAL A 405 -5.40 -18.55 10.39
CA VAL A 405 -5.02 -18.70 11.80
C VAL A 405 -6.28 -18.71 12.66
N THR A 406 -6.35 -19.66 13.59
CA THR A 406 -7.42 -19.75 14.59
C THR A 406 -6.94 -19.22 15.94
N THR A 407 -7.84 -18.58 16.68
CA THR A 407 -7.55 -18.16 18.06
C THR A 407 -8.03 -19.22 19.05
N PRO A 408 -7.52 -19.22 20.30
CA PRO A 408 -8.07 -20.05 21.37
C PRO A 408 -9.56 -19.83 21.64
N ALA A 409 -10.08 -18.64 21.34
CA ALA A 409 -11.52 -18.32 21.46
C ALA A 409 -12.38 -18.84 20.31
N GLY A 410 -11.77 -19.45 19.29
CA GLY A 410 -12.48 -19.99 18.09
C GLY A 410 -12.66 -18.98 16.96
N ASP A 411 -12.11 -17.78 17.03
CA ASP A 411 -12.13 -16.83 15.91
C ASP A 411 -11.18 -17.28 14.81
N LEU A 412 -11.53 -16.96 13.57
CA LEU A 412 -10.73 -17.23 12.39
C LEU A 412 -10.19 -15.91 11.81
N TYR A 413 -8.88 -15.81 11.64
CA TYR A 413 -8.25 -14.76 10.85
C TYR A 413 -7.81 -15.35 9.51
N VAL A 414 -8.17 -14.65 8.43
CA VAL A 414 -7.82 -15.04 7.07
C VAL A 414 -7.08 -13.93 6.35
N GLY A 415 -5.97 -14.29 5.72
CA GLY A 415 -5.16 -13.37 4.93
C GLY A 415 -4.95 -13.89 3.52
N GLY A 416 -4.83 -12.97 2.57
CA GLY A 416 -4.65 -13.32 1.17
C GLY A 416 -4.72 -12.11 0.29
N TYR A 417 -5.45 -12.23 -0.79
CA TYR A 417 -5.66 -11.15 -1.73
C TYR A 417 -7.16 -11.03 -2.04
N PHE A 418 -7.86 -10.18 -1.32
CA PHE A 418 -9.31 -10.04 -1.43
C PHE A 418 -9.79 -8.68 -0.92
N SER A 419 -10.93 -8.23 -1.42
CA SER A 419 -11.56 -6.95 -1.05
C SER A 419 -12.90 -7.10 -0.31
N GLN A 420 -13.38 -8.33 -0.12
CA GLN A 420 -14.62 -8.62 0.60
C GLN A 420 -14.53 -9.96 1.32
N ALA A 421 -15.21 -10.08 2.46
CA ALA A 421 -15.47 -11.31 3.18
C ALA A 421 -16.91 -11.28 3.70
N GLY A 422 -17.73 -12.27 3.34
CA GLY A 422 -19.14 -12.33 3.74
C GLY A 422 -19.99 -11.12 3.33
N GLY A 423 -19.63 -10.46 2.22
CA GLY A 423 -20.27 -9.21 1.79
C GLY A 423 -19.77 -7.95 2.51
N VAL A 424 -18.91 -8.10 3.53
CA VAL A 424 -18.28 -6.99 4.22
C VAL A 424 -17.05 -6.52 3.42
N PRO A 425 -16.91 -5.24 3.09
CA PRO A 425 -15.69 -4.69 2.51
C PRO A 425 -14.52 -4.84 3.47
N VAL A 426 -13.44 -5.46 3.02
CA VAL A 426 -12.20 -5.69 3.79
C VAL A 426 -11.00 -5.66 2.83
N ASN A 427 -9.79 -5.38 3.30
CA ASN A 427 -8.61 -5.39 2.45
C ASN A 427 -7.61 -6.45 2.92
N ASN A 428 -7.57 -7.58 2.18
CA ASN A 428 -6.55 -8.62 2.25
C ASN A 428 -6.41 -9.35 3.61
N ILE A 429 -7.11 -8.88 4.65
CA ILE A 429 -7.22 -9.54 5.94
C ILE A 429 -8.63 -9.34 6.51
N ALA A 430 -9.22 -10.41 7.08
CA ALA A 430 -10.53 -10.39 7.73
C ALA A 430 -10.57 -11.31 8.94
N ARG A 431 -11.51 -11.03 9.85
CA ARG A 431 -11.83 -11.85 11.02
C ARG A 431 -13.24 -12.41 10.89
N LEU A 432 -13.40 -13.70 11.16
CA LEU A 432 -14.70 -14.35 11.38
C LEU A 432 -14.83 -14.66 12.87
N ALA A 433 -15.83 -14.09 13.52
CA ALA A 433 -16.14 -14.33 14.92
C ALA A 433 -17.64 -14.56 15.07
N GLY A 434 -18.06 -15.62 15.78
CA GLY A 434 -19.48 -15.94 15.96
C GLY A 434 -20.27 -16.04 14.65
N GLY A 435 -19.67 -16.49 13.57
CA GLY A 435 -20.31 -16.60 12.24
C GLY A 435 -20.38 -15.28 11.45
N THR A 436 -19.83 -14.17 11.98
CA THR A 436 -19.88 -12.85 11.34
C THR A 436 -18.49 -12.42 10.88
N TRP A 437 -18.38 -12.04 9.61
CA TRP A 437 -17.13 -11.44 9.06
C TRP A 437 -17.01 -9.98 9.45
N SER A 438 -15.79 -9.56 9.76
CA SER A 438 -15.44 -8.18 10.07
C SER A 438 -14.06 -7.80 9.51
N ALA A 439 -13.89 -6.52 9.22
CA ALA A 439 -12.59 -5.94 8.92
C ALA A 439 -11.76 -5.76 10.20
N LEU A 440 -10.44 -5.61 10.04
CA LEU A 440 -9.55 -5.20 11.12
C LEU A 440 -9.27 -3.69 10.97
N GLY A 441 -9.99 -2.89 11.76
CA GLY A 441 -9.91 -1.44 11.77
C GLY A 441 -11.26 -0.78 11.57
N THR A 442 -11.34 0.50 11.94
CA THR A 442 -12.53 1.35 11.76
C THR A 442 -12.18 2.59 10.93
N GLY A 443 -11.06 2.57 10.20
CA GLY A 443 -10.54 3.70 9.45
C GLY A 443 -11.40 4.02 8.22
N VAL A 444 -11.75 5.29 8.04
CA VAL A 444 -12.34 5.81 6.80
C VAL A 444 -11.22 6.18 5.86
N GLY A 445 -10.59 5.19 5.22
CA GLY A 445 -9.59 5.46 4.18
C GLY A 445 -10.26 5.93 2.89
N LEU A 446 -9.89 7.10 2.41
CA LEU A 446 -10.41 7.67 1.15
C LEU A 446 -9.57 7.23 -0.08
N GLY A 447 -8.63 6.30 0.07
CA GLY A 447 -7.76 5.84 -1.00
C GLY A 447 -8.45 4.96 -2.04
N LEU A 448 -7.72 4.63 -3.10
CA LEU A 448 -8.17 3.77 -4.19
C LEU A 448 -7.56 2.36 -4.06
N HIS A 449 -8.39 1.34 -4.29
CA HIS A 449 -8.03 -0.07 -4.08
C HIS A 449 -8.40 -0.94 -5.27
N GLY A 450 -7.66 -2.04 -5.50
CA GLY A 450 -7.79 -2.93 -6.64
C GLY A 450 -8.25 -4.35 -6.32
N TYR A 451 -8.25 -5.18 -7.37
CA TYR A 451 -8.43 -6.62 -7.30
C TYR A 451 -7.11 -7.36 -7.06
N ALA A 452 -7.26 -8.60 -6.60
CA ALA A 452 -6.19 -9.58 -6.51
C ALA A 452 -5.41 -9.74 -7.83
N GLY A 453 -4.09 -9.52 -7.79
CA GLY A 453 -3.19 -9.78 -8.91
C GLY A 453 -2.99 -8.64 -9.91
N PHE A 454 -3.62 -7.48 -9.71
CA PHE A 454 -3.42 -6.31 -10.57
C PHE A 454 -2.93 -5.12 -9.77
N ASP A 455 -1.90 -4.45 -10.27
CA ASP A 455 -1.39 -3.22 -9.68
C ASP A 455 -2.46 -2.13 -9.75
N VAL A 456 -2.80 -1.58 -8.58
CA VAL A 456 -3.68 -0.42 -8.51
C VAL A 456 -2.93 0.81 -8.99
N SER A 457 -3.49 1.49 -9.97
CA SER A 457 -2.90 2.73 -10.47
C SER A 457 -3.97 3.69 -10.94
N VAL A 458 -3.73 4.98 -10.75
CA VAL A 458 -4.49 6.04 -11.39
C VAL A 458 -3.71 6.49 -12.63
N GLN A 459 -4.38 6.46 -13.78
CA GLN A 459 -3.80 6.80 -15.09
C GLN A 459 -4.38 8.08 -15.68
N ALA A 460 -5.54 8.52 -15.21
CA ALA A 460 -6.17 9.76 -15.64
C ALA A 460 -6.85 10.47 -14.46
N VAL A 461 -6.72 11.79 -14.41
CA VAL A 461 -7.45 12.68 -13.50
C VAL A 461 -7.91 13.89 -14.31
N VAL A 462 -9.17 14.31 -14.13
CA VAL A 462 -9.70 15.53 -14.72
C VAL A 462 -10.64 16.24 -13.73
N VAL A 463 -10.61 17.55 -13.74
CA VAL A 463 -11.48 18.38 -12.89
C VAL A 463 -12.57 19.00 -13.79
N ALA A 464 -13.83 18.76 -13.44
CA ALA A 464 -14.97 19.34 -14.13
C ALA A 464 -15.15 20.83 -13.77
N PRO A 465 -15.83 21.62 -14.60
CA PRO A 465 -16.18 23.02 -14.29
C PRO A 465 -16.97 23.16 -12.99
N SER A 466 -17.73 22.13 -12.58
CA SER A 466 -18.45 22.05 -11.30
C SER A 466 -17.55 21.87 -10.07
N GLY A 467 -16.26 21.61 -10.26
CA GLY A 467 -15.31 21.26 -9.19
C GLY A 467 -15.26 19.77 -8.86
N LEU A 468 -16.10 18.93 -9.47
CA LEU A 468 -16.02 17.47 -9.33
C LEU A 468 -14.72 16.96 -9.96
N VAL A 469 -14.06 16.01 -9.28
CA VAL A 469 -12.82 15.39 -9.76
C VAL A 469 -13.10 13.95 -10.18
N TYR A 470 -12.92 13.66 -11.45
CA TYR A 470 -13.03 12.31 -11.98
C TYR A 470 -11.65 11.66 -12.04
N VAL A 471 -11.58 10.42 -11.61
CA VAL A 471 -10.35 9.62 -11.54
C VAL A 471 -10.56 8.31 -12.29
N GLY A 472 -9.67 8.00 -13.21
CA GLY A 472 -9.68 6.78 -14.01
C GLY A 472 -8.39 5.98 -13.82
N GLY A 473 -8.49 4.65 -13.89
CA GLY A 473 -7.31 3.79 -13.70
C GLY A 473 -7.64 2.32 -13.66
N ALA A 474 -6.82 1.56 -12.95
CA ALA A 474 -7.04 0.17 -12.60
C ALA A 474 -7.33 0.10 -11.10
N PHE A 475 -8.59 0.15 -10.70
CA PHE A 475 -9.04 0.02 -9.31
C PHE A 475 -10.48 -0.44 -9.25
N ARG A 476 -10.94 -0.87 -8.08
CA ARG A 476 -12.31 -1.34 -7.88
C ARG A 476 -13.07 -0.61 -6.79
N LEU A 477 -12.35 -0.09 -5.82
CA LEU A 477 -12.91 0.67 -4.70
C LEU A 477 -12.31 2.06 -4.67
N ALA A 478 -13.15 3.04 -4.38
CA ALA A 478 -12.75 4.41 -4.08
C ALA A 478 -13.33 4.78 -2.71
N GLY A 479 -12.49 4.98 -1.72
CA GLY A 479 -12.92 5.28 -0.35
C GLY A 479 -13.90 4.28 0.24
N GLY A 480 -13.84 3.00 -0.16
CA GLY A 480 -14.78 1.95 0.24
C GLY A 480 -16.07 1.88 -0.59
N THR A 481 -16.28 2.81 -1.53
CA THR A 481 -17.36 2.73 -2.52
C THR A 481 -16.93 1.83 -3.68
N LEU A 482 -17.78 0.87 -4.06
CA LEU A 482 -17.52 0.06 -5.26
C LEU A 482 -17.57 0.98 -6.49
N ALA A 483 -16.45 1.13 -7.19
CA ALA A 483 -16.28 2.01 -8.34
C ALA A 483 -15.27 1.39 -9.30
N ASN A 484 -15.78 0.68 -10.33
CA ASN A 484 -14.93 -0.10 -11.23
C ASN A 484 -14.17 0.82 -12.19
N ASN A 485 -12.88 0.99 -11.98
CA ASN A 485 -11.90 1.68 -12.84
C ASN A 485 -12.14 3.19 -13.05
N VAL A 486 -13.28 3.74 -12.60
CA VAL A 486 -13.57 5.17 -12.64
C VAL A 486 -14.44 5.58 -11.47
N ALA A 487 -14.11 6.72 -10.85
CA ALA A 487 -14.81 7.28 -9.70
C ALA A 487 -14.88 8.80 -9.77
N CYS A 488 -15.85 9.39 -9.08
CA CYS A 488 -15.98 10.83 -8.90
C CYS A 488 -15.73 11.22 -7.44
N TRP A 489 -14.90 12.23 -7.20
CA TRP A 489 -14.67 12.86 -5.91
C TRP A 489 -15.36 14.23 -5.85
N ASP A 490 -16.25 14.44 -4.85
CA ASP A 490 -17.05 15.68 -4.71
C ASP A 490 -16.41 16.72 -3.77
N GLY A 491 -15.21 16.42 -3.28
CA GLY A 491 -14.51 17.23 -2.27
C GLY A 491 -14.52 16.58 -0.88
N ASN A 492 -15.49 15.69 -0.60
CA ASN A 492 -15.65 15.02 0.68
C ASN A 492 -15.79 13.50 0.54
N ASN A 493 -16.48 13.03 -0.50
CA ASN A 493 -16.82 11.63 -0.69
C ASN A 493 -16.54 11.14 -2.11
N TRP A 494 -16.25 9.86 -2.23
CA TRP A 494 -16.22 9.18 -3.51
C TRP A 494 -17.62 8.72 -3.94
N GLN A 495 -17.89 8.84 -5.22
CA GLN A 495 -19.13 8.40 -5.86
C GLN A 495 -18.78 7.47 -7.04
N ALA A 496 -19.54 6.39 -7.17
CA ALA A 496 -19.46 5.51 -8.33
C ALA A 496 -20.23 6.13 -9.51
N LEU A 497 -19.80 5.82 -10.73
CA LEU A 497 -20.50 6.20 -11.96
C LEU A 497 -21.41 5.04 -12.40
N GLY A 498 -22.65 5.06 -11.97
CA GLY A 498 -23.64 3.99 -12.15
C GLY A 498 -23.91 3.20 -10.88
N ALA A 499 -24.78 2.20 -10.95
CA ALA A 499 -25.24 1.42 -9.81
C ALA A 499 -24.84 -0.06 -9.89
N GLY A 500 -24.74 -0.68 -8.71
CA GLY A 500 -24.50 -2.11 -8.58
C GLY A 500 -23.10 -2.58 -9.03
N PRO A 501 -22.92 -3.89 -9.26
CA PRO A 501 -21.62 -4.48 -9.58
C PRO A 501 -21.09 -4.10 -10.96
N ASN A 502 -21.94 -3.60 -11.85
CA ASN A 502 -21.61 -3.19 -13.22
C ASN A 502 -21.37 -1.68 -13.34
N ASN A 503 -21.25 -0.93 -12.22
CA ASN A 503 -20.89 0.48 -12.28
C ASN A 503 -19.50 0.64 -12.93
N GLY A 504 -19.24 1.83 -13.54
CA GLY A 504 -17.94 2.10 -14.16
C GLY A 504 -17.68 1.22 -15.40
N THR A 505 -16.42 0.76 -15.55
CA THR A 505 -15.96 0.00 -16.74
C THR A 505 -15.41 -1.38 -16.35
N ASN A 506 -15.43 -2.33 -17.30
CA ASN A 506 -14.94 -3.69 -17.06
C ASN A 506 -13.41 -3.87 -17.18
N ALA A 507 -12.69 -2.81 -17.58
CA ALA A 507 -11.22 -2.82 -17.63
C ALA A 507 -10.67 -1.40 -17.46
N THR A 508 -9.35 -1.28 -17.38
CA THR A 508 -8.60 -0.05 -17.07
C THR A 508 -9.02 1.15 -17.90
N VAL A 509 -9.28 2.27 -17.22
CA VAL A 509 -9.45 3.60 -17.79
C VAL A 509 -8.09 4.30 -17.87
N LYS A 510 -7.75 4.80 -19.07
CA LYS A 510 -6.45 5.45 -19.34
C LYS A 510 -6.59 6.95 -19.64
N ALA A 511 -7.75 7.38 -20.12
CA ALA A 511 -7.98 8.77 -20.51
C ALA A 511 -9.35 9.25 -20.07
N LEU A 512 -9.43 10.52 -19.67
CA LEU A 512 -10.64 11.22 -19.27
C LEU A 512 -10.68 12.60 -19.93
N ALA A 513 -11.86 13.03 -20.37
CA ALA A 513 -12.12 14.40 -20.81
C ALA A 513 -13.51 14.82 -20.36
N VAL A 514 -13.66 16.03 -19.82
CA VAL A 514 -14.95 16.58 -19.37
C VAL A 514 -15.38 17.69 -20.32
N ALA A 515 -16.59 17.60 -20.83
CA ALA A 515 -17.21 18.65 -21.65
C ALA A 515 -17.73 19.81 -20.79
N PRO A 516 -17.90 21.01 -21.35
CA PRO A 516 -18.46 22.19 -20.66
C PRO A 516 -19.83 21.93 -20.03
N ASN A 517 -20.64 21.05 -20.63
CA ASN A 517 -21.97 20.67 -20.11
C ASN A 517 -21.89 19.66 -18.95
N GLY A 518 -20.68 19.22 -18.54
CA GLY A 518 -20.46 18.24 -17.46
C GLY A 518 -20.40 16.79 -17.89
N ASP A 519 -20.61 16.44 -19.15
CA ASP A 519 -20.45 15.09 -19.68
C ASP A 519 -19.00 14.64 -19.54
N LEU A 520 -18.81 13.43 -19.00
CA LEU A 520 -17.48 12.81 -18.90
C LEU A 520 -17.29 11.80 -20.03
N TYR A 521 -16.26 12.00 -20.82
CA TYR A 521 -15.78 11.00 -21.79
C TYR A 521 -14.64 10.18 -21.17
N VAL A 522 -14.73 8.87 -21.33
CA VAL A 522 -13.84 7.90 -20.72
C VAL A 522 -13.23 7.01 -21.80
N GLY A 523 -11.90 6.90 -21.84
CA GLY A 523 -11.16 6.08 -22.76
C GLY A 523 -10.29 5.04 -22.04
N GLY A 524 -10.05 3.87 -22.68
CA GLY A 524 -9.24 2.83 -22.06
C GLY A 524 -9.22 1.52 -22.82
N GLY A 525 -8.99 0.40 -22.11
CA GLY A 525 -8.98 -0.95 -22.67
C GLY A 525 -10.31 -1.71 -22.54
N PHE A 526 -11.34 -1.10 -22.00
CA PHE A 526 -12.61 -1.75 -21.66
C PHE A 526 -13.50 -2.02 -22.88
N THR A 527 -14.47 -2.93 -22.71
CA THR A 527 -15.49 -3.28 -23.69
C THR A 527 -16.92 -3.07 -23.17
N LEU A 528 -17.05 -2.82 -21.85
CA LEU A 528 -18.32 -2.52 -21.20
C LEU A 528 -18.18 -1.28 -20.32
N ALA A 529 -19.21 -0.43 -20.31
CA ALA A 529 -19.40 0.69 -19.38
C ALA A 529 -20.83 0.64 -18.83
N GLY A 530 -20.98 0.64 -17.50
CA GLY A 530 -22.29 0.47 -16.87
C GLY A 530 -22.99 -0.86 -17.21
N GLY A 531 -22.21 -1.88 -17.58
CA GLY A 531 -22.75 -3.17 -18.04
C GLY A 531 -23.19 -3.21 -19.51
N ALA A 532 -23.27 -2.08 -20.21
CA ALA A 532 -23.58 -2.00 -21.63
C ALA A 532 -22.31 -2.04 -22.49
N VAL A 533 -22.44 -2.56 -23.72
CA VAL A 533 -21.31 -2.60 -24.68
C VAL A 533 -20.85 -1.18 -25.04
N ALA A 534 -19.57 -0.91 -24.77
CA ALA A 534 -18.91 0.34 -25.10
C ALA A 534 -17.41 0.04 -25.36
N ASN A 535 -17.05 0.00 -26.62
CA ASN A 535 -15.73 -0.45 -27.05
C ASN A 535 -14.67 0.64 -26.88
N ARG A 536 -13.89 0.58 -25.80
CA ARG A 536 -12.73 1.43 -25.44
C ARG A 536 -13.06 2.90 -25.19
N VAL A 537 -14.28 3.35 -25.46
CA VAL A 537 -14.71 4.73 -25.19
C VAL A 537 -16.19 4.76 -24.82
N ALA A 538 -16.53 5.58 -23.83
CA ALA A 538 -17.91 5.78 -23.36
C ALA A 538 -18.11 7.21 -22.88
N ARG A 539 -19.38 7.65 -22.80
CA ARG A 539 -19.80 8.93 -22.21
C ARG A 539 -20.67 8.66 -20.99
N TRP A 540 -20.36 9.30 -19.89
CA TRP A 540 -21.22 9.42 -18.71
C TRP A 540 -21.87 10.79 -18.68
N ASN A 541 -23.20 10.87 -18.69
CA ASN A 541 -23.96 12.12 -18.74
C ASN A 541 -24.44 12.61 -17.36
N GLY A 542 -23.83 12.09 -16.28
CA GLY A 542 -24.25 12.37 -14.91
C GLY A 542 -25.21 11.33 -14.33
N THR A 543 -25.94 10.58 -15.17
CA THR A 543 -26.92 9.58 -14.74
C THR A 543 -26.76 8.22 -15.41
N ALA A 544 -26.31 8.17 -16.66
CA ALA A 544 -26.22 6.94 -17.45
C ALA A 544 -24.96 6.89 -18.33
N TRP A 545 -24.48 5.67 -18.55
CA TRP A 545 -23.44 5.39 -19.51
C TRP A 545 -24.01 5.30 -20.92
N ASN A 546 -23.33 5.91 -21.87
CA ASN A 546 -23.69 5.92 -23.29
C ASN A 546 -22.47 5.50 -24.12
N ALA A 547 -22.66 4.62 -25.07
CA ALA A 547 -21.67 4.31 -26.09
C ALA A 547 -21.55 5.46 -27.11
N LEU A 548 -20.40 5.62 -27.72
CA LEU A 548 -20.20 6.56 -28.83
C LEU A 548 -20.30 5.81 -30.14
N GLY A 549 -21.51 5.78 -30.69
CA GLY A 549 -21.93 4.99 -31.83
C GLY A 549 -22.83 3.82 -31.43
N SER A 550 -23.37 3.10 -32.39
CA SER A 550 -24.26 1.97 -32.18
C SER A 550 -23.84 0.73 -33.01
N GLY A 551 -24.11 -0.47 -32.51
CA GLY A 551 -23.77 -1.72 -33.20
C GLY A 551 -22.28 -1.78 -33.58
N ALA A 552 -21.97 -2.04 -34.86
CA ALA A 552 -20.59 -2.09 -35.37
C ALA A 552 -19.88 -0.72 -35.38
N ALA A 553 -20.63 0.38 -35.29
CA ALA A 553 -20.09 1.73 -35.21
C ALA A 553 -19.71 2.18 -33.77
N ASN A 554 -19.85 1.31 -32.79
CA ASN A 554 -19.58 1.61 -31.39
C ASN A 554 -18.09 1.59 -31.08
N GLY A 555 -17.47 2.77 -30.89
CA GLY A 555 -16.09 2.93 -30.40
C GLY A 555 -15.01 2.36 -31.33
N PHE A 556 -14.06 1.57 -30.75
CA PHE A 556 -12.86 1.11 -31.45
C PHE A 556 -12.75 -0.41 -31.45
N ASN A 557 -12.06 -0.98 -32.47
CA ASN A 557 -12.04 -2.44 -32.69
C ASN A 557 -11.19 -3.21 -31.65
N TYR A 558 -9.93 -2.86 -31.46
CA TYR A 558 -9.03 -3.43 -30.43
C TYR A 558 -8.00 -2.39 -29.95
N GLY A 559 -7.03 -2.80 -29.13
CA GLY A 559 -6.09 -1.87 -28.50
C GLY A 559 -6.73 -1.10 -27.34
N ALA A 560 -6.30 0.11 -27.13
CA ALA A 560 -6.81 1.00 -26.09
C ALA A 560 -6.83 2.46 -26.57
N VAL A 561 -7.73 3.26 -25.96
CA VAL A 561 -7.70 4.72 -26.03
C VAL A 561 -6.81 5.20 -24.90
N ASN A 562 -5.69 5.87 -25.23
CA ASN A 562 -4.70 6.36 -24.27
C ASN A 562 -4.83 7.87 -23.99
N GLY A 563 -5.38 8.65 -24.93
CA GLY A 563 -5.56 10.08 -24.82
C GLY A 563 -6.91 10.53 -25.36
N LEU A 564 -7.56 11.47 -24.68
CA LEU A 564 -8.80 12.11 -25.10
C LEU A 564 -8.65 13.63 -24.99
N ALA A 565 -9.15 14.38 -25.96
CA ALA A 565 -9.23 15.83 -25.90
C ALA A 565 -10.50 16.33 -26.58
N LEU A 566 -11.12 17.36 -26.00
CA LEU A 566 -12.31 18.02 -26.54
C LEU A 566 -11.92 19.36 -27.18
N ALA A 567 -12.46 19.62 -28.35
CA ALA A 567 -12.37 20.93 -28.96
C ALA A 567 -13.36 21.89 -28.27
N PRO A 568 -13.12 23.22 -28.37
CA PRO A 568 -14.10 24.24 -27.93
C PRO A 568 -15.45 24.12 -28.67
N THR A 569 -15.45 23.57 -29.86
CA THR A 569 -16.62 23.30 -30.72
C THR A 569 -17.38 22.03 -30.34
N GLY A 570 -16.85 21.22 -29.40
CA GLY A 570 -17.52 20.04 -28.86
C GLY A 570 -17.10 18.70 -29.50
N GLU A 571 -16.24 18.71 -30.53
CA GLU A 571 -15.72 17.47 -31.10
C GLU A 571 -14.74 16.79 -30.10
N LEU A 572 -14.81 15.46 -30.03
CA LEU A 572 -13.89 14.64 -29.24
C LEU A 572 -12.82 14.01 -30.13
N TYR A 573 -11.58 14.16 -29.75
CA TYR A 573 -10.44 13.51 -30.38
C TYR A 573 -9.94 12.40 -29.47
N ALA A 574 -9.75 11.19 -30.05
CA ALA A 574 -9.29 10.00 -29.34
C ALA A 574 -7.99 9.48 -29.96
N GLY A 575 -6.95 9.38 -29.17
CA GLY A 575 -5.66 8.80 -29.53
C GLY A 575 -5.42 7.48 -28.81
N GLY A 576 -4.69 6.53 -29.45
CA GLY A 576 -4.44 5.24 -28.83
C GLY A 576 -3.67 4.26 -29.69
N SER A 577 -3.83 2.97 -29.38
CA SER A 577 -3.22 1.84 -30.09
C SER A 577 -4.20 1.08 -31.02
N PHE A 578 -5.31 1.68 -31.34
CA PHE A 578 -6.33 1.12 -32.25
C PHE A 578 -6.03 1.44 -33.72
N ASP A 579 -6.49 0.60 -34.65
CA ASP A 579 -6.40 0.88 -36.08
C ASP A 579 -7.74 1.29 -36.71
N ARG A 580 -8.89 0.93 -36.10
CA ARG A 580 -10.21 1.25 -36.67
C ARG A 580 -11.14 1.89 -35.66
N ALA A 581 -11.96 2.82 -36.13
CA ALA A 581 -12.99 3.51 -35.37
C ALA A 581 -14.37 3.29 -36.01
N GLY A 582 -15.42 3.31 -35.22
CA GLY A 582 -16.80 3.27 -35.70
C GLY A 582 -17.09 2.12 -36.68
N ASN A 583 -17.72 2.41 -37.78
CA ASN A 583 -18.05 1.46 -38.85
C ASN A 583 -16.80 0.96 -39.62
N ASN A 584 -15.82 0.43 -38.89
CA ASN A 584 -14.61 -0.17 -39.45
C ASN A 584 -13.73 0.82 -40.26
N ILE A 585 -13.82 2.13 -39.93
CA ILE A 585 -13.03 3.21 -40.56
C ILE A 585 -11.58 3.09 -40.12
N TYR A 586 -10.65 3.01 -41.08
CA TYR A 586 -9.22 3.04 -40.79
C TYR A 586 -8.83 4.40 -40.16
N ALA A 587 -8.40 4.37 -38.93
CA ALA A 587 -8.08 5.55 -38.12
C ALA A 587 -6.61 5.60 -37.64
N ASN A 588 -5.91 4.46 -37.68
CA ASN A 588 -4.48 4.32 -37.34
C ASN A 588 -4.05 5.16 -36.13
N GLY A 589 -4.61 4.85 -34.95
CA GLY A 589 -4.25 5.45 -33.67
C GLY A 589 -4.87 6.80 -33.35
N ILE A 590 -5.61 7.46 -34.29
CA ILE A 590 -6.27 8.76 -34.01
C ILE A 590 -7.58 8.91 -34.76
N ALA A 591 -8.65 9.31 -34.07
CA ALA A 591 -9.98 9.53 -34.66
C ALA A 591 -10.69 10.72 -34.04
N LYS A 592 -11.67 11.27 -34.76
CA LYS A 592 -12.54 12.36 -34.33
C LYS A 592 -14.00 11.87 -34.22
N TRP A 593 -14.67 12.22 -33.15
CA TRP A 593 -16.10 12.09 -32.91
C TRP A 593 -16.76 13.47 -33.03
N ASP A 594 -17.74 13.60 -33.90
CA ASP A 594 -18.44 14.88 -34.17
C ASP A 594 -19.74 15.07 -33.35
N GLY A 595 -20.02 14.17 -32.41
CA GLY A 595 -21.27 14.09 -31.67
C GLY A 595 -22.21 13.01 -32.17
N THR A 596 -22.04 12.53 -33.40
CA THR A 596 -22.88 11.54 -34.04
C THR A 596 -22.13 10.34 -34.63
N ALA A 597 -20.96 10.58 -35.22
CA ALA A 597 -20.17 9.57 -35.90
C ALA A 597 -18.66 9.73 -35.70
N TRP A 598 -17.95 8.61 -35.76
CA TRP A 598 -16.49 8.59 -35.82
C TRP A 598 -16.00 8.85 -37.23
N SER A 599 -14.93 9.60 -37.35
CA SER A 599 -14.22 9.85 -38.62
C SER A 599 -12.70 9.73 -38.44
N ALA A 600 -12.03 9.28 -39.48
CA ALA A 600 -10.58 9.24 -39.55
C ALA A 600 -9.99 10.65 -39.68
N MET A 601 -8.80 10.86 -39.18
CA MET A 601 -8.02 12.08 -39.35
C MET A 601 -6.88 11.82 -40.38
N GLY A 602 -7.20 11.98 -41.65
CA GLY A 602 -6.27 11.64 -42.74
C GLY A 602 -5.90 10.14 -42.73
N THR A 603 -4.61 9.83 -42.88
CA THR A 603 -4.10 8.45 -42.80
C THR A 603 -3.83 7.95 -41.37
N GLY A 604 -4.15 8.76 -40.36
CA GLY A 604 -3.79 8.49 -38.98
C GLY A 604 -2.30 8.70 -38.64
N LEU A 605 -1.86 8.27 -37.47
CA LEU A 605 -0.51 8.42 -36.93
C LEU A 605 0.13 7.09 -36.56
N GLY A 606 -0.63 5.99 -36.53
CA GLY A 606 -0.09 4.64 -36.31
C GLY A 606 0.81 4.22 -37.47
N SER A 607 1.76 3.39 -37.19
CA SER A 607 2.68 2.85 -38.23
C SER A 607 1.95 1.86 -39.15
N GLY A 608 1.74 2.23 -40.35
CA GLY A 608 1.01 1.46 -41.36
C GLY A 608 1.73 0.23 -41.94
N GLY A 609 2.46 -0.53 -41.15
CA GLY A 609 3.20 -1.74 -41.52
C GLY A 609 3.07 -2.86 -40.50
N THR A 610 3.18 -4.10 -40.92
CA THR A 610 2.96 -5.35 -40.17
C THR A 610 3.86 -5.54 -38.91
N TYR A 611 4.74 -4.60 -38.59
CA TYR A 611 5.72 -4.75 -37.51
C TYR A 611 5.98 -3.49 -36.67
N SER A 612 5.13 -2.47 -36.67
CA SER A 612 5.41 -1.29 -35.88
C SER A 612 4.31 -1.02 -34.84
N THR A 613 4.73 -0.94 -33.59
CA THR A 613 3.96 -0.81 -32.37
C THR A 613 3.77 0.66 -31.95
N GLY A 614 3.77 1.61 -32.87
CA GLY A 614 3.63 3.03 -32.59
C GLY A 614 2.22 3.38 -32.14
N GLU A 615 2.09 4.05 -31.01
CA GLU A 615 0.79 4.49 -30.45
C GLU A 615 0.74 6.00 -30.23
N VAL A 616 -0.46 6.55 -30.28
CA VAL A 616 -0.74 7.90 -29.80
C VAL A 616 -1.00 7.82 -28.29
N ALA A 617 -0.12 8.44 -27.50
CA ALA A 617 -0.20 8.44 -26.04
C ALA A 617 -1.00 9.63 -25.51
N ALA A 618 -0.89 10.79 -26.15
CA ALA A 618 -1.54 12.02 -25.72
C ALA A 618 -2.13 12.79 -26.91
N VAL A 619 -3.27 13.43 -26.69
CA VAL A 619 -3.93 14.36 -27.62
C VAL A 619 -4.22 15.65 -26.88
N ALA A 620 -4.02 16.79 -27.53
CA ALA A 620 -4.36 18.10 -26.99
C ALA A 620 -4.97 18.99 -28.08
N VAL A 621 -5.90 19.84 -27.71
CA VAL A 621 -6.53 20.82 -28.62
C VAL A 621 -6.27 22.23 -28.10
N ALA A 622 -5.72 23.07 -28.95
CA ALA A 622 -5.50 24.47 -28.65
C ALA A 622 -6.80 25.28 -28.67
N PRO A 623 -6.85 26.46 -28.01
CA PRO A 623 -8.03 27.36 -28.04
C PRO A 623 -8.47 27.76 -29.43
N ASN A 624 -7.55 27.79 -30.43
CA ASN A 624 -7.84 28.08 -31.84
C ASN A 624 -8.31 26.84 -32.62
N GLY A 625 -8.52 25.67 -31.99
CA GLY A 625 -8.97 24.44 -32.61
C GLY A 625 -7.84 23.58 -33.20
N THR A 626 -6.58 24.00 -33.13
CA THR A 626 -5.46 23.17 -33.59
C THR A 626 -5.32 21.93 -32.73
N VAL A 627 -5.28 20.73 -33.39
CA VAL A 627 -5.12 19.45 -32.71
C VAL A 627 -3.66 19.01 -32.76
N TYR A 628 -3.11 18.63 -31.59
CA TYR A 628 -1.79 18.05 -31.46
C TYR A 628 -1.90 16.61 -30.98
N ALA A 629 -1.04 15.74 -31.47
CA ALA A 629 -0.92 14.35 -31.03
C ALA A 629 0.54 14.01 -30.76
N GLY A 630 0.76 13.36 -29.61
CA GLY A 630 2.09 12.89 -29.19
C GLY A 630 2.06 11.40 -28.84
N GLY A 631 3.20 10.72 -28.99
CA GLY A 631 3.26 9.29 -28.71
C GLY A 631 4.60 8.64 -29.07
N SER A 632 4.56 7.34 -29.33
CA SER A 632 5.71 6.55 -29.83
C SER A 632 5.64 6.24 -31.33
N PHE A 633 4.71 6.89 -32.03
CA PHE A 633 4.51 6.66 -33.46
C PHE A 633 5.67 7.19 -34.32
N SER A 634 5.95 6.48 -35.43
CA SER A 634 6.93 6.87 -36.43
C SER A 634 6.33 6.61 -37.80
N ARG A 635 6.15 7.66 -38.62
CA ARG A 635 5.60 7.56 -39.97
C ARG A 635 6.68 7.33 -41.05
N SER A 636 7.93 7.61 -40.70
CA SER A 636 9.08 7.29 -41.52
C SER A 636 10.27 7.05 -40.60
N LYS A 637 11.24 6.21 -41.01
CA LYS A 637 12.47 6.04 -40.20
C LYS A 637 13.20 7.40 -40.09
N ARG A 638 12.85 8.19 -39.04
CA ARG A 638 13.32 9.55 -38.75
C ARG A 638 12.69 10.66 -39.62
N GLY A 639 11.35 10.67 -39.74
CA GLY A 639 10.62 11.76 -40.40
C GLY A 639 10.21 12.89 -39.45
N PRO A 640 9.88 14.08 -40.01
CA PRO A 640 9.58 15.26 -39.17
C PRO A 640 8.28 15.16 -38.37
N THR A 641 7.45 14.14 -38.56
CA THR A 641 6.22 13.90 -37.80
C THR A 641 6.35 12.72 -36.84
N ASP A 642 7.59 12.30 -36.53
CA ASP A 642 7.80 11.24 -35.54
C ASP A 642 7.64 11.79 -34.15
N PHE A 643 6.94 11.03 -33.27
CA PHE A 643 6.65 11.28 -31.87
C PHE A 643 5.67 12.43 -31.56
N ILE A 644 5.55 13.45 -32.42
CA ILE A 644 4.61 14.54 -32.29
C ILE A 644 4.18 15.07 -33.67
N ALA A 645 2.90 15.46 -33.80
CA ALA A 645 2.37 16.07 -35.02
C ALA A 645 1.21 17.02 -34.72
N ARG A 646 0.95 17.99 -35.58
CA ARG A 646 -0.25 18.84 -35.59
C ARG A 646 -1.14 18.56 -36.77
N TRP A 647 -2.44 18.68 -36.58
CA TRP A 647 -3.45 18.56 -37.61
C TRP A 647 -3.63 19.88 -38.37
N SER A 648 -3.45 19.87 -39.67
CA SER A 648 -3.61 21.05 -40.56
C SER A 648 -5.05 21.31 -41.01
N GLY A 649 -6.00 20.46 -40.60
CA GLY A 649 -7.36 20.41 -41.18
C GLY A 649 -7.54 19.29 -42.22
N THR A 650 -6.48 18.90 -42.90
CA THR A 650 -6.52 17.86 -43.92
C THR A 650 -5.46 16.79 -43.75
N ALA A 651 -4.32 17.12 -43.14
CA ALA A 651 -3.20 16.20 -42.94
C ALA A 651 -2.47 16.45 -41.62
N TRP A 652 -1.78 15.43 -41.14
CA TRP A 652 -0.84 15.53 -40.04
C TRP A 652 0.50 16.09 -40.55
N VAL A 653 0.96 17.18 -39.96
CA VAL A 653 2.17 17.90 -40.37
C VAL A 653 3.08 18.12 -39.15
N ALA A 654 4.37 18.35 -39.40
CA ALA A 654 5.31 18.75 -38.38
C ALA A 654 4.94 20.09 -37.74
N LEU A 655 5.41 20.34 -36.51
CA LEU A 655 5.24 21.62 -35.83
C LEU A 655 6.21 22.65 -36.39
N ALA A 656 7.51 22.28 -36.50
CA ALA A 656 8.57 23.14 -37.04
C ALA A 656 8.89 22.84 -38.52
N THR A 657 9.40 23.83 -39.21
CA THR A 657 10.00 23.68 -40.56
C THR A 657 11.49 23.38 -40.42
N GLY A 658 11.91 22.18 -40.83
CA GLY A 658 13.32 21.74 -40.72
C GLY A 658 13.51 20.31 -41.20
N SER A 659 14.75 19.88 -41.29
CA SER A 659 15.15 18.60 -41.93
C SER A 659 15.16 17.41 -40.95
N TYR A 660 14.86 17.58 -39.70
CA TYR A 660 14.87 16.54 -38.65
C TYR A 660 13.58 16.54 -37.85
N TYR A 661 13.40 15.57 -36.96
CA TYR A 661 12.22 15.38 -36.12
C TYR A 661 11.94 16.57 -35.17
N ASP A 662 10.67 16.89 -34.92
CA ASP A 662 10.25 17.93 -33.99
C ASP A 662 10.73 17.64 -32.55
N VAL A 663 10.65 16.37 -32.10
CA VAL A 663 11.26 15.90 -30.83
C VAL A 663 12.02 14.59 -31.07
N GLY A 664 13.09 14.38 -30.27
CA GLY A 664 14.04 13.28 -30.46
C GLY A 664 13.66 11.96 -29.80
N GLY A 665 12.43 11.80 -29.32
CA GLY A 665 11.97 10.57 -28.66
C GLY A 665 10.50 10.62 -28.25
N PRO A 666 9.99 9.53 -27.61
CA PRO A 666 8.57 9.38 -27.31
C PRO A 666 7.98 10.50 -26.47
N VAL A 667 6.78 10.94 -26.81
CA VAL A 667 5.97 11.92 -26.09
C VAL A 667 4.93 11.21 -25.25
N SER A 668 4.91 11.49 -23.95
CA SER A 668 3.96 10.91 -23.01
C SER A 668 2.83 11.86 -22.61
N ALA A 669 3.09 13.16 -22.62
CA ALA A 669 2.14 14.16 -22.14
C ALA A 669 2.17 15.45 -23.00
N LEU A 670 1.00 16.02 -23.22
CA LEU A 670 0.77 17.30 -23.90
C LEU A 670 -0.16 18.18 -23.08
N ALA A 671 0.14 19.47 -23.00
CA ALA A 671 -0.79 20.47 -22.48
C ALA A 671 -0.66 21.78 -23.25
N VAL A 672 -1.79 22.39 -23.57
CA VAL A 672 -1.83 23.68 -24.27
C VAL A 672 -2.27 24.77 -23.28
N ALA A 673 -1.49 25.82 -23.17
CA ALA A 673 -1.82 26.98 -22.36
C ALA A 673 -2.85 27.89 -23.06
N ALA A 674 -3.50 28.76 -22.29
CA ALA A 674 -4.51 29.69 -22.81
C ALA A 674 -3.97 30.65 -23.89
N ASN A 675 -2.66 30.93 -23.87
CA ASN A 675 -1.97 31.75 -24.88
C ASN A 675 -1.62 30.96 -26.18
N GLY A 676 -1.96 29.67 -26.23
CA GLY A 676 -1.68 28.80 -27.36
C GLY A 676 -0.34 28.04 -27.31
N ASP A 677 0.52 28.29 -26.31
CA ASP A 677 1.77 27.56 -26.15
C ASP A 677 1.49 26.09 -25.84
N LEU A 678 2.20 25.21 -26.54
CA LEU A 678 2.15 23.78 -26.31
C LEU A 678 3.35 23.33 -25.47
N TYR A 679 3.06 22.69 -24.33
CA TYR A 679 4.06 22.03 -23.49
C TYR A 679 4.07 20.53 -23.77
N VAL A 680 5.26 19.97 -23.96
CA VAL A 680 5.48 18.60 -24.37
C VAL A 680 6.41 17.92 -23.38
N GLY A 681 5.95 16.84 -22.76
CA GLY A 681 6.72 16.02 -21.83
C GLY A 681 6.86 14.58 -22.36
N GLY A 682 8.01 13.95 -22.10
CA GLY A 682 8.25 12.61 -22.60
C GLY A 682 9.67 12.11 -22.31
N ASP A 683 10.14 11.18 -23.15
CA ASP A 683 11.49 10.61 -23.07
C ASP A 683 12.34 11.09 -24.27
N PHE A 684 12.72 12.36 -24.24
CA PHE A 684 13.50 13.00 -25.30
C PHE A 684 14.45 14.07 -24.74
N THR A 685 15.58 14.29 -25.44
CA THR A 685 16.61 15.25 -25.04
C THR A 685 16.80 16.38 -26.06
N LEU A 686 16.12 16.31 -27.21
CA LEU A 686 16.17 17.30 -28.29
C LEU A 686 14.77 17.68 -28.75
N ALA A 687 14.54 18.96 -29.05
CA ALA A 687 13.39 19.46 -29.77
C ALA A 687 13.87 20.36 -30.92
N ASN A 688 13.73 19.91 -32.18
CA ASN A 688 14.24 20.55 -33.42
C ASN A 688 15.67 21.11 -33.28
N ALA A 689 16.61 20.22 -32.87
CA ALA A 689 18.01 20.56 -32.58
C ALA A 689 18.25 21.44 -31.34
N VAL A 690 17.22 21.90 -30.64
CA VAL A 690 17.37 22.61 -29.37
C VAL A 690 17.59 21.55 -28.27
N PRO A 691 18.71 21.60 -27.53
CA PRO A 691 18.91 20.73 -26.38
C PRO A 691 17.86 21.03 -25.28
N VAL A 692 17.05 20.04 -24.97
CA VAL A 692 16.03 20.07 -23.91
C VAL A 692 16.10 18.77 -23.13
N ASN A 693 15.71 18.77 -21.88
CA ASN A 693 15.69 17.56 -21.09
C ASN A 693 14.24 17.23 -20.73
N TYR A 694 13.65 16.27 -21.47
CA TYR A 694 12.37 15.62 -21.18
C TYR A 694 11.14 16.55 -21.17
N LEU A 695 11.32 17.87 -21.32
CA LEU A 695 10.25 18.87 -21.30
C LEU A 695 10.60 20.04 -22.23
N ALA A 696 9.72 20.35 -23.18
CA ALA A 696 9.89 21.42 -24.16
C ALA A 696 8.60 22.27 -24.32
N ARG A 697 8.76 23.52 -24.75
CA ARG A 697 7.67 24.43 -25.14
C ARG A 697 7.75 24.74 -26.62
N TRP A 698 6.63 24.66 -27.29
CA TRP A 698 6.40 25.16 -28.63
C TRP A 698 5.49 26.38 -28.57
N ASN A 699 5.93 27.54 -29.05
CA ASN A 699 5.18 28.81 -29.02
C ASN A 699 4.43 29.15 -30.34
N GLY A 700 4.28 28.17 -31.23
CA GLY A 700 3.69 28.36 -32.56
C GLY A 700 4.73 28.67 -33.65
N ILE A 701 5.94 29.09 -33.27
CA ILE A 701 7.03 29.51 -34.17
C ILE A 701 8.30 28.65 -33.97
N GLY A 702 8.67 28.41 -32.73
CA GLY A 702 9.92 27.74 -32.38
C GLY A 702 9.84 26.97 -31.07
N TRP A 703 10.78 26.00 -30.95
CA TRP A 703 10.98 25.22 -29.75
C TRP A 703 11.88 25.91 -28.74
N SER A 704 11.61 25.75 -27.46
CA SER A 704 12.46 26.19 -26.35
C SER A 704 12.39 25.19 -25.20
N GLY A 705 13.48 25.10 -24.45
CA GLY A 705 13.50 24.37 -23.18
C GLY A 705 12.89 25.18 -22.04
N ILE A 706 12.64 24.56 -20.92
CA ILE A 706 12.07 25.15 -19.71
C ILE A 706 13.12 25.13 -18.59
N GLY A 707 13.52 26.31 -18.11
CA GLY A 707 14.58 26.47 -17.12
C GLY A 707 15.82 27.17 -17.65
N THR A 708 16.72 27.58 -16.75
CA THR A 708 17.91 28.36 -17.07
C THR A 708 19.20 27.55 -17.15
N ALA A 709 19.16 26.27 -16.80
CA ALA A 709 20.30 25.36 -16.93
C ALA A 709 20.52 24.97 -18.40
N THR A 710 21.77 24.67 -18.75
CA THR A 710 22.11 24.18 -20.10
C THR A 710 22.65 22.75 -20.01
N PRO A 711 21.95 21.75 -20.56
CA PRO A 711 20.64 21.80 -21.23
C PRO A 711 19.50 22.12 -20.25
N SER A 712 18.50 22.87 -20.72
CA SER A 712 17.32 23.27 -19.96
C SER A 712 16.38 22.08 -19.75
N GLY A 713 15.67 22.04 -18.63
CA GLY A 713 14.69 20.99 -18.30
C GLY A 713 15.02 20.22 -17.03
N ILE A 714 14.66 18.95 -17.03
CA ILE A 714 14.81 18.01 -15.90
C ILE A 714 15.64 16.81 -16.34
N ASN A 715 16.07 15.96 -15.40
CA ASN A 715 16.99 14.84 -15.70
C ASN A 715 16.30 13.47 -15.84
N VAL A 716 14.98 13.44 -15.90
CA VAL A 716 14.17 12.21 -15.96
C VAL A 716 12.96 12.40 -16.86
N ALA A 717 12.52 11.32 -17.53
CA ALA A 717 11.37 11.34 -18.40
C ALA A 717 10.09 11.80 -17.68
N VAL A 718 9.33 12.69 -18.33
CA VAL A 718 8.04 13.20 -17.88
C VAL A 718 6.96 12.21 -18.27
N THR A 719 6.19 11.73 -17.29
CA THR A 719 5.04 10.83 -17.51
C THR A 719 3.73 11.59 -17.69
N THR A 720 3.58 12.72 -17.00
CA THR A 720 2.38 13.55 -17.05
C THR A 720 2.71 15.00 -16.76
N LEU A 721 1.90 15.92 -17.25
CA LEU A 721 2.01 17.35 -16.97
C LEU A 721 0.62 18.01 -16.86
N ALA A 722 0.54 19.05 -16.05
CA ALA A 722 -0.65 19.89 -15.91
C ALA A 722 -0.24 21.37 -15.80
N LEU A 723 -1.08 22.25 -16.32
CA LEU A 723 -0.86 23.69 -16.23
C LEU A 723 -1.68 24.29 -15.07
N GLY A 724 -1.04 25.11 -14.27
CA GLY A 724 -1.68 25.87 -13.21
C GLY A 724 -2.44 27.09 -13.74
N THR A 725 -3.30 27.65 -12.89
CA THR A 725 -4.15 28.80 -13.24
C THR A 725 -3.36 30.11 -13.43
N ALA A 726 -2.16 30.22 -12.87
CA ALA A 726 -1.26 31.37 -13.02
C ALA A 726 -0.09 31.09 -13.99
N GLY A 727 -0.17 30.02 -14.82
CA GLY A 727 0.85 29.66 -15.78
C GLY A 727 1.96 28.75 -15.24
N GLU A 728 1.80 28.19 -14.04
CA GLU A 728 2.71 27.20 -13.51
C GLU A 728 2.62 25.90 -14.30
N ILE A 729 3.71 25.14 -14.31
CA ILE A 729 3.78 23.81 -14.89
C ILE A 729 4.04 22.80 -13.78
N TYR A 730 3.15 21.83 -13.63
CA TYR A 730 3.33 20.69 -12.75
C TYR A 730 3.71 19.48 -13.60
N ILE A 731 4.72 18.74 -13.16
CA ILE A 731 5.17 17.52 -13.83
C ILE A 731 5.17 16.33 -12.89
N GLY A 732 4.83 15.17 -13.44
CA GLY A 732 4.97 13.87 -12.79
C GLY A 732 6.00 13.01 -13.52
N THR A 733 6.73 12.17 -12.76
CA THR A 733 7.78 11.29 -13.28
C THR A 733 7.74 9.91 -12.62
N SER A 734 8.45 8.93 -13.21
CA SER A 734 8.57 7.57 -12.66
C SER A 734 9.77 7.37 -11.73
N PHE A 735 10.81 8.20 -11.82
CA PHE A 735 12.10 8.01 -11.13
C PHE A 735 12.41 9.13 -10.12
N ARG A 736 13.40 8.87 -9.23
CA ARG A 736 14.00 9.79 -8.25
C ARG A 736 15.49 9.99 -8.54
N PRO A 737 16.12 11.05 -8.04
CA PRO A 737 15.61 12.40 -7.74
C PRO A 737 15.54 13.25 -9.00
N LEU A 738 14.80 14.35 -8.96
CA LEU A 738 14.83 15.39 -9.99
C LEU A 738 16.10 16.22 -9.78
N ALA A 739 17.06 16.21 -10.72
CA ALA A 739 18.32 16.95 -10.59
C ALA A 739 18.08 18.46 -10.47
N GLY A 740 18.87 19.11 -9.62
CA GLY A 740 18.72 20.53 -9.31
C GLY A 740 17.65 20.85 -8.28
N ILE A 741 16.84 19.87 -7.85
CA ILE A 741 15.83 20.02 -6.80
C ILE A 741 16.08 18.93 -5.76
N THR A 742 16.81 19.26 -4.73
CA THR A 742 17.41 18.32 -3.77
C THR A 742 16.40 17.45 -2.98
N VAL A 743 15.11 17.79 -3.04
CA VAL A 743 14.04 17.10 -2.29
C VAL A 743 12.82 16.71 -3.14
N ALA A 744 12.80 16.94 -4.46
CA ALA A 744 11.66 16.58 -5.30
C ALA A 744 11.67 15.10 -5.67
N ASN A 745 10.73 14.33 -5.13
CA ASN A 745 10.51 12.93 -5.49
C ASN A 745 9.33 12.86 -6.46
N ARG A 746 9.60 12.56 -7.73
CA ARG A 746 8.61 12.23 -8.79
C ARG A 746 7.56 13.29 -9.12
N ILE A 747 7.53 14.42 -8.43
CA ILE A 747 6.62 15.54 -8.72
C ILE A 747 7.31 16.87 -8.47
N ALA A 748 7.18 17.82 -9.39
CA ALA A 748 7.76 19.16 -9.28
C ALA A 748 6.86 20.22 -9.91
N LYS A 749 7.10 21.50 -9.53
CA LYS A 749 6.40 22.67 -10.04
C LYS A 749 7.43 23.63 -10.63
N TRP A 750 7.15 24.15 -11.82
CA TRP A 750 7.78 25.32 -12.42
C TRP A 750 6.90 26.54 -12.23
N ASN A 751 7.41 27.63 -11.70
CA ASN A 751 6.65 28.87 -11.43
C ASN A 751 6.86 29.98 -12.48
N GLY A 752 7.45 29.66 -13.61
CA GLY A 752 7.83 30.63 -14.66
C GLY A 752 9.31 31.03 -14.60
N THR A 753 9.99 30.88 -13.42
CA THR A 753 11.39 31.28 -13.22
C THR A 753 12.25 30.18 -12.62
N ALA A 754 11.69 29.34 -11.74
CA ALA A 754 12.42 28.30 -11.03
C ALA A 754 11.58 27.04 -10.80
N TRP A 755 12.28 25.91 -10.76
CA TRP A 755 11.70 24.65 -10.32
C TRP A 755 11.65 24.58 -8.80
N SER A 756 10.59 23.99 -8.25
CA SER A 756 10.41 23.72 -6.82
C SER A 756 9.78 22.36 -6.58
N SER A 757 10.07 21.79 -5.42
CA SER A 757 9.38 20.58 -4.94
C SER A 757 7.98 20.91 -4.42
N LEU A 758 7.11 19.90 -4.37
CA LEU A 758 5.83 19.94 -3.65
C LEU A 758 6.01 19.12 -2.35
N GLY A 759 6.51 19.78 -1.30
CA GLY A 759 6.97 19.09 -0.11
C GLY A 759 8.12 18.12 -0.41
N THR A 760 8.10 16.92 0.16
CA THR A 760 9.07 15.86 -0.14
C THR A 760 8.72 15.06 -1.42
N GLY A 761 7.65 15.46 -2.13
CA GLY A 761 7.14 14.76 -3.30
C GLY A 761 6.33 13.50 -2.96
N LEU A 762 6.34 12.50 -3.86
CA LEU A 762 5.57 11.26 -3.73
C LEU A 762 6.47 10.02 -3.81
N ASN A 763 6.10 8.95 -3.09
CA ASN A 763 6.93 7.74 -2.99
C ASN A 763 6.82 6.76 -4.17
N GLY A 764 5.87 6.98 -5.10
CA GLY A 764 5.63 6.13 -6.28
C GLY A 764 5.40 6.93 -7.57
N LEU A 765 5.25 6.24 -8.71
CA LEU A 765 4.97 6.81 -10.03
C LEU A 765 3.78 7.79 -9.96
N VAL A 766 3.93 8.97 -10.55
CA VAL A 766 2.85 9.92 -10.82
C VAL A 766 2.40 9.73 -12.27
N GLY A 767 1.21 9.16 -12.45
CA GLY A 767 0.66 8.80 -13.76
C GLY A 767 -0.27 9.85 -14.34
N ALA A 768 -0.90 10.67 -13.50
CA ALA A 768 -1.84 11.71 -13.91
C ALA A 768 -1.80 12.92 -13.00
N LEU A 769 -1.98 14.11 -13.57
CA LEU A 769 -2.09 15.40 -12.87
C LEU A 769 -3.24 16.20 -13.44
N ALA A 770 -3.96 16.92 -12.59
CA ALA A 770 -4.94 17.91 -12.99
C ALA A 770 -4.97 19.07 -11.98
N VAL A 771 -5.18 20.30 -12.46
CA VAL A 771 -5.33 21.48 -11.61
C VAL A 771 -6.78 21.96 -11.68
N GLY A 772 -7.40 22.16 -10.53
CA GLY A 772 -8.75 22.70 -10.42
C GLY A 772 -8.76 24.22 -10.50
N SER A 773 -9.95 24.80 -10.71
CA SER A 773 -10.17 26.26 -10.77
C SER A 773 -9.74 27.01 -9.50
N THR A 774 -9.68 26.31 -8.35
CA THR A 774 -9.19 26.85 -7.07
C THR A 774 -7.67 26.81 -6.93
N GLY A 775 -6.95 26.32 -7.95
CA GLY A 775 -5.50 26.13 -7.92
C GLY A 775 -5.04 24.86 -7.20
N LYS A 776 -5.93 24.02 -6.66
CA LYS A 776 -5.58 22.72 -6.08
C LYS A 776 -5.08 21.78 -7.16
N LEU A 777 -3.98 21.08 -6.87
CA LEU A 777 -3.44 20.04 -7.73
C LEU A 777 -3.93 18.66 -7.24
N TYR A 778 -4.44 17.89 -8.17
CA TYR A 778 -4.86 16.52 -7.97
C TYR A 778 -3.85 15.59 -8.67
N ALA A 779 -3.29 14.66 -7.92
CA ALA A 779 -2.30 13.72 -8.41
C ALA A 779 -2.81 12.29 -8.31
N GLY A 780 -2.62 11.51 -9.36
CA GLY A 780 -2.96 10.10 -9.44
C GLY A 780 -1.75 9.28 -9.89
N GLY A 781 -1.66 8.02 -9.42
CA GLY A 781 -0.53 7.18 -9.79
C GLY A 781 -0.49 5.83 -9.06
N SER A 782 0.72 5.32 -8.85
CA SER A 782 0.96 4.11 -8.02
C SER A 782 1.62 4.44 -6.68
N PHE A 783 1.68 5.70 -6.29
CA PHE A 783 2.22 6.15 -5.01
C PHE A 783 1.26 5.86 -3.84
N THR A 784 1.79 5.69 -2.63
CA THR A 784 1.01 5.42 -1.41
C THR A 784 1.15 6.49 -0.36
N ALA A 785 2.21 7.31 -0.43
CA ALA A 785 2.49 8.36 0.54
C ALA A 785 3.32 9.50 -0.05
N THR A 786 3.50 10.59 0.72
CA THR A 786 4.52 11.60 0.47
C THR A 786 5.92 10.97 0.48
N GLY A 787 6.91 11.69 -0.05
CA GLY A 787 8.28 11.18 -0.20
C GLY A 787 8.95 10.78 1.10
N ASP A 788 8.63 11.43 2.21
CA ASP A 788 9.07 11.12 3.57
C ASP A 788 8.17 10.12 4.31
N GLY A 789 7.04 9.71 3.70
CA GLY A 789 6.07 8.82 4.31
C GLY A 789 5.18 9.47 5.39
N SER A 790 5.26 10.80 5.57
CA SER A 790 4.51 11.49 6.63
C SER A 790 3.01 11.57 6.39
N LYS A 791 2.58 11.50 5.11
CA LYS A 791 1.17 11.53 4.72
C LYS A 791 0.83 10.42 3.75
N PHE A 792 -0.29 9.76 4.01
CA PHE A 792 -0.87 8.74 3.14
C PHE A 792 -1.69 9.37 2.02
N THR A 793 -1.53 8.83 0.83
CA THR A 793 -2.20 9.31 -0.39
C THR A 793 -2.82 8.19 -1.23
N ALA A 794 -2.59 6.93 -0.90
CA ALA A 794 -3.13 5.69 -1.52
C ALA A 794 -3.60 5.86 -2.98
N ARG A 795 -2.68 6.09 -3.89
CA ARG A 795 -2.80 6.27 -5.36
C ARG A 795 -3.46 7.58 -5.82
N PHE A 796 -4.03 8.35 -4.88
CA PHE A 796 -4.62 9.65 -5.17
C PHE A 796 -4.28 10.64 -4.06
N GLY A 797 -3.86 11.84 -4.41
CA GLY A 797 -3.50 12.89 -3.47
C GLY A 797 -3.98 14.26 -3.93
N ILE A 798 -4.29 15.13 -2.98
CA ILE A 798 -4.67 16.52 -3.21
C ILE A 798 -3.62 17.42 -2.57
N TYR A 799 -3.01 18.27 -3.36
CA TYR A 799 -2.07 19.31 -2.90
C TYR A 799 -2.74 20.67 -3.02
N ASP A 800 -2.88 21.39 -1.91
CA ASP A 800 -3.41 22.75 -1.86
C ASP A 800 -2.25 23.75 -1.72
N PRO A 801 -1.87 24.47 -2.80
CA PRO A 801 -0.78 25.44 -2.73
C PRO A 801 -1.08 26.62 -1.80
N ASN A 802 -2.36 26.88 -1.50
CA ASN A 802 -2.84 27.96 -0.66
C ASN A 802 -3.09 27.52 0.80
N ALA A 803 -2.99 26.21 1.09
CA ALA A 803 -3.06 25.78 2.48
C ALA A 803 -1.91 26.46 3.26
N PRO A 804 -2.21 27.02 4.44
CA PRO A 804 -1.16 27.63 5.23
C PRO A 804 -0.07 26.60 5.47
N LEU A 805 1.15 26.94 5.15
CA LEU A 805 2.30 26.22 5.68
C LEU A 805 2.05 26.15 7.18
N ALA A 806 2.12 24.95 7.78
CA ALA A 806 2.14 24.88 9.21
C ALA A 806 3.29 25.78 9.64
N THR A 807 2.95 27.01 9.99
CA THR A 807 3.91 27.91 10.58
C THR A 807 4.51 27.08 11.67
N THR A 808 5.83 26.82 11.59
CA THR A 808 6.63 26.35 12.73
C THR A 808 5.90 26.87 13.94
N PHE A 809 5.27 25.95 14.68
CA PHE A 809 4.33 26.21 15.77
C PHE A 809 4.59 27.59 16.32
N ALA A 810 3.62 28.52 16.22
CA ALA A 810 3.82 29.88 16.60
C ALA A 810 4.55 29.81 17.95
N LYS A 811 5.74 30.32 18.00
CA LYS A 811 6.56 30.35 19.21
C LYS A 811 5.71 31.12 20.22
N GLY A 812 4.82 30.44 20.97
CA GLY A 812 3.91 31.08 21.87
C GLY A 812 2.55 30.45 22.12
N ALA A 813 2.11 29.38 21.43
CA ALA A 813 0.95 28.63 21.96
C ALA A 813 1.42 27.81 23.16
N PRO A 814 0.93 28.07 24.40
CA PRO A 814 1.37 27.34 25.57
C PRO A 814 1.02 25.85 25.36
N ALA A 815 2.07 24.99 25.28
CA ALA A 815 1.88 23.56 25.29
C ALA A 815 1.28 23.15 26.66
N ALA A 816 0.46 22.10 26.69
CA ALA A 816 0.04 21.54 27.97
C ALA A 816 1.29 21.23 28.81
N GLN A 817 1.27 21.61 30.07
CA GLN A 817 2.40 21.45 30.99
C GLN A 817 2.00 20.52 32.12
N LEU A 818 2.92 19.66 32.56
CA LEU A 818 2.80 18.81 33.72
C LEU A 818 3.82 19.24 34.77
N TYR A 819 3.37 19.54 35.98
CA TYR A 819 4.27 19.88 37.10
C TYR A 819 3.70 19.40 38.44
N PRO A 820 4.53 18.99 39.37
CA PRO A 820 5.94 18.69 39.17
C PRO A 820 6.11 17.49 38.21
N ASN A 821 7.22 17.42 37.54
CA ASN A 821 7.60 16.29 36.69
C ASN A 821 9.12 16.16 36.72
N PRO A 822 9.71 15.26 37.48
CA PRO A 822 9.10 14.14 38.23
C PRO A 822 8.11 14.54 39.32
N ALA A 823 7.16 13.64 39.64
CA ALA A 823 6.07 13.87 40.55
C ALA A 823 6.04 12.82 41.67
N HIS A 824 5.77 13.28 42.91
CA HIS A 824 5.54 12.44 44.07
C HIS A 824 4.06 12.58 44.51
N GLY A 825 3.26 11.55 44.27
CA GLY A 825 1.87 11.46 44.77
C GLY A 825 0.83 12.24 43.95
N THR A 826 1.13 13.47 43.45
CA THR A 826 0.22 14.25 42.60
C THR A 826 1.00 15.03 41.53
N ALA A 827 0.36 15.30 40.40
CA ALA A 827 0.85 16.22 39.35
C ALA A 827 -0.32 17.06 38.81
N THR A 828 -0.03 18.30 38.41
CA THR A 828 -1.01 19.18 37.80
C THR A 828 -0.74 19.26 36.29
N LEU A 829 -1.75 18.96 35.48
CA LEU A 829 -1.76 19.16 34.04
C LEU A 829 -2.39 20.52 33.73
N HIS A 830 -1.59 21.45 33.19
CA HIS A 830 -2.07 22.73 32.72
C HIS A 830 -2.43 22.62 31.23
N LEU A 831 -3.69 22.85 30.88
CA LEU A 831 -4.22 22.79 29.53
C LEU A 831 -4.13 24.19 28.88
N PRO A 832 -3.69 24.28 27.62
CA PRO A 832 -3.66 25.57 26.91
C PRO A 832 -5.07 26.11 26.69
N ALA A 833 -5.18 27.43 26.55
CA ALA A 833 -6.45 28.09 26.27
C ALA A 833 -7.07 27.55 24.98
N GLY A 834 -8.36 27.13 25.03
CA GLY A 834 -9.08 26.52 23.90
C GLY A 834 -8.88 25.01 23.74
N ALA A 835 -8.10 24.35 24.60
CA ALA A 835 -7.97 22.88 24.56
C ALA A 835 -9.32 22.20 24.89
N PRO A 836 -9.72 21.14 24.13
CA PRO A 836 -10.93 20.42 24.40
C PRO A 836 -10.85 19.72 25.78
N ARG A 837 -11.83 19.92 26.62
CA ARG A 837 -11.90 19.33 27.95
C ARG A 837 -12.54 17.95 27.87
N GLN A 838 -11.68 16.93 27.77
CA GLN A 838 -12.09 15.53 27.66
C GLN A 838 -11.48 14.68 28.79
N PRO A 839 -12.01 13.51 29.07
CA PRO A 839 -11.43 12.59 30.06
C PRO A 839 -9.97 12.29 29.77
N LEU A 840 -9.15 12.30 30.81
CA LEU A 840 -7.72 12.03 30.69
C LEU A 840 -7.44 10.55 30.97
N LEU A 841 -6.54 9.97 30.21
CA LEU A 841 -6.09 8.60 30.38
C LEU A 841 -4.60 8.60 30.75
N LEU A 842 -4.25 8.00 31.87
CA LEU A 842 -2.87 7.72 32.26
C LEU A 842 -2.52 6.30 31.81
N THR A 843 -1.45 6.19 31.05
CA THR A 843 -0.90 4.89 30.60
C THR A 843 0.52 4.72 31.12
N ASP A 844 0.96 3.46 31.30
CA ASP A 844 2.37 3.16 31.55
C ASP A 844 3.25 3.34 30.29
N ALA A 845 4.55 3.11 30.41
CA ALA A 845 5.50 3.23 29.31
C ALA A 845 5.22 2.26 28.15
N LEU A 846 4.46 1.19 28.38
CA LEU A 846 4.02 0.23 27.39
C LEU A 846 2.66 0.57 26.76
N GLY A 847 2.07 1.71 27.15
CA GLY A 847 0.78 2.17 26.64
C GLY A 847 -0.44 1.52 27.30
N ARG A 848 -0.26 0.70 28.35
CA ARG A 848 -1.37 0.06 29.08
C ARG A 848 -2.09 1.09 29.95
N PRO A 849 -3.44 1.13 29.94
CA PRO A 849 -4.20 2.02 30.79
C PRO A 849 -3.93 1.72 32.29
N VAL A 850 -3.53 2.72 33.04
CA VAL A 850 -3.25 2.61 34.47
C VAL A 850 -4.32 3.31 35.30
N ARG A 851 -4.75 4.51 34.84
CA ARG A 851 -5.76 5.30 35.54
C ARG A 851 -6.52 6.21 34.59
N ARG A 852 -7.80 6.44 34.86
CA ARG A 852 -8.63 7.41 34.14
C ARG A 852 -9.04 8.54 35.06
N TYR A 853 -9.03 9.76 34.54
CA TYR A 853 -9.50 10.95 35.23
C TYR A 853 -10.67 11.56 34.46
N PRO A 854 -11.65 12.16 35.16
CA PRO A 854 -12.76 12.84 34.49
C PRO A 854 -12.28 14.01 33.64
N ALA A 855 -13.15 14.52 32.77
CA ALA A 855 -12.84 15.70 31.99
C ALA A 855 -12.57 16.90 32.91
N PRO A 856 -11.46 17.63 32.73
CA PRO A 856 -11.12 18.79 33.50
C PRO A 856 -12.22 19.87 33.43
N THR A 857 -12.61 20.43 34.55
CA THR A 857 -13.57 21.54 34.60
C THR A 857 -12.90 22.91 34.50
N SER A 858 -11.58 22.99 34.71
CA SER A 858 -10.74 24.19 34.61
C SER A 858 -9.58 24.02 33.61
N ALA A 859 -8.76 25.02 33.40
CA ALA A 859 -7.52 24.92 32.65
C ALA A 859 -6.45 24.06 33.36
N GLU A 860 -6.65 23.73 34.59
CA GLU A 860 -5.77 22.89 35.40
C GLU A 860 -6.50 21.62 35.83
N ALA A 861 -5.83 20.47 35.72
CA ALA A 861 -6.33 19.19 36.17
C ALA A 861 -5.32 18.56 37.13
N GLU A 862 -5.72 18.31 38.35
CA GLU A 862 -4.89 17.57 39.30
C GLU A 862 -5.00 16.07 39.03
N LEU A 863 -3.86 15.42 38.92
CA LEU A 863 -3.71 13.99 38.68
C LEU A 863 -3.25 13.33 40.00
N ASP A 864 -4.07 12.50 40.58
CA ASP A 864 -3.68 11.67 41.73
C ASP A 864 -2.84 10.50 41.25
N LEU A 865 -1.59 10.42 41.71
CA LEU A 865 -0.59 9.43 41.33
C LEU A 865 -0.27 8.45 42.44
N ARG A 866 -0.89 8.62 43.62
CA ARG A 866 -0.64 7.79 44.79
C ARG A 866 -0.93 6.31 44.50
N GLY A 867 0.00 5.45 44.93
CA GLY A 867 -0.09 4.01 44.69
C GLY A 867 0.39 3.56 43.32
N LEU A 868 0.90 4.46 42.47
CA LEU A 868 1.58 4.09 41.25
C LEU A 868 3.05 3.77 41.52
N PRO A 869 3.60 2.69 40.94
CA PRO A 869 5.04 2.42 41.03
C PRO A 869 5.86 3.56 40.41
N ALA A 870 7.09 3.79 40.93
CA ALA A 870 8.03 4.69 40.31
C ALA A 870 8.30 4.27 38.87
N GLY A 871 8.22 5.23 37.96
CA GLY A 871 8.34 4.93 36.52
C GLY A 871 7.88 6.04 35.59
N THR A 872 7.95 5.74 34.28
CA THR A 872 7.48 6.68 33.24
C THR A 872 6.04 6.32 32.83
N TYR A 873 5.21 7.34 32.80
CA TYR A 873 3.80 7.28 32.40
C TYR A 873 3.51 8.30 31.29
N VAL A 874 2.39 8.15 30.62
CA VAL A 874 1.92 9.10 29.61
C VAL A 874 0.48 9.49 29.91
N VAL A 875 0.25 10.79 30.12
CA VAL A 875 -1.09 11.37 30.22
C VAL A 875 -1.59 11.69 28.82
N ARG A 876 -2.75 11.17 28.47
CA ARG A 876 -3.36 11.33 27.13
C ARG A 876 -4.78 11.90 27.21
N CYS A 877 -5.12 12.77 26.28
CA CYS A 877 -6.49 13.02 25.81
C CYS A 877 -6.46 13.11 24.28
N VAL A 878 -7.60 13.15 23.60
CA VAL A 878 -7.73 12.94 22.13
C VAL A 878 -6.70 13.71 21.26
N GLN A 879 -6.15 14.81 21.72
CA GLN A 879 -5.18 15.63 20.96
C GLN A 879 -3.92 15.98 21.75
N LEU A 880 -3.80 15.52 22.98
CA LEU A 880 -2.69 15.85 23.88
C LEU A 880 -2.07 14.58 24.44
N SER A 881 -0.74 14.53 24.43
CA SER A 881 0.04 13.48 25.06
C SER A 881 1.22 14.11 25.79
N GLN A 882 1.30 13.90 27.12
CA GLN A 882 2.36 14.42 27.95
C GLN A 882 3.01 13.31 28.78
N ARG A 883 4.34 13.29 28.79
CA ARG A 883 5.11 12.34 29.59
C ARG A 883 5.15 12.79 31.04
N LEU A 884 4.90 11.87 31.96
CA LEU A 884 4.97 12.05 33.39
C LEU A 884 5.93 11.02 33.99
N VAL A 885 6.83 11.47 34.84
CA VAL A 885 7.72 10.61 35.65
C VAL A 885 7.19 10.61 37.07
N VAL A 886 6.95 9.42 37.64
CA VAL A 886 6.54 9.21 39.03
C VAL A 886 7.75 8.65 39.77
N GLU A 887 8.09 9.29 40.92
CA GLU A 887 9.17 8.88 41.80
C GLU A 887 8.66 8.41 43.15
#